data_824635be0e29824b982b132365887d26
#
_entry.id   824635be0e29824b982b132365887d26
#
_cell.length_a   1.000
_cell.length_b   1.000
_cell.length_c   1.000
_cell.angle_alpha   90.00
_cell.angle_beta   90.00
_cell.angle_gamma   90.00
#
_symmetry.space_group_name_H-M   'P 1'
#
loop_
_entity.id
_entity.type
_entity.pdbx_description
1 polymer ?
#
loop_
_entity_poly.entity_id
_entity_poly.type
_entity_poly.pdbx_seq_one_letter_code
_entity_poly.pdbx_strand_id
1 'polypeptide(L)'
;MWLLPNLTPSIVKRLDRLEFMRVSDLANANEPSFKDAVVKLSTGCTGSIVSRSGIVLTNHHCISNALQQIGKTSPALTDDGFYAATLADEVHVEGMTVALPLAMLDITSLVRNGVSPNASIEEQQAQIGKNIARILDTATQHEGVEAYVAPQFAENRYTLISQRIFRDVRLVLAPPANIGKFGGDTDNWQYPSQTGDFAFLRIYANASNEPADFSPQNQPYKPTQFLSISPNGYQEEDLVLIVGYPAVTQRYATAEEIAFDRDFIRKAQIEVWGALIPIWDSIAAKNPSFASFIYPAREITANYLKYYSMQRDAINADSILQQREAFSNAFRAWYSHSPSLEKKYSSALPSIHDGISAARNAQYQATLLREALRWGMPITQLAARFSLLDSALKANDKESIAAFKRQLTEASLDPLYTPSGMRSDSISTGAMLGLCLAKLPRRDWPSAFTSVISPDNVALSLGKAYAKSFFASKARLLNFLNNPTLKKLKKDPIYQLASSMQQELNALQQQLSHAQTLLRSGHQRYLEGLLEQYSDSVIYPDADGSLRISYGRVRSISTPDGTRANFYSTLADMERKSRSGAREYQMNPSLKHLYDNRAFSGFQLDDGQMPVNFITTNDIIGGNSGSPVINGMGDLIGLAFDGNGDGILGLYAFNRDNARSICVDIRFILLYTKIQRNLRIFNELSIYRKSSPTGKAMRK
;
A
#
# COMPACT_ATOMS: atom_id res chain seq x y z
N MET A 1 -7.03 1.16 -15.17
CA MET A 1 -7.55 0.22 -14.15
C MET A 1 -9.07 0.40 -14.03
N TRP A 2 -9.85 -0.63 -14.35
CA TRP A 2 -11.30 -0.55 -14.48
C TRP A 2 -11.99 -1.12 -13.26
N LEU A 3 -13.03 -0.43 -12.79
CA LEU A 3 -13.90 -0.93 -11.73
C LEU A 3 -14.87 -1.96 -12.32
N LEU A 4 -14.94 -3.16 -11.75
CA LEU A 4 -15.72 -4.27 -12.32
C LEU A 4 -17.21 -3.95 -12.55
N PRO A 5 -17.96 -3.28 -11.61
CA PRO A 5 -19.37 -2.94 -11.85
C PRO A 5 -19.58 -1.90 -12.95
N ASN A 6 -18.56 -1.15 -13.32
CA ASN A 6 -18.63 -0.05 -14.28
C ASN A 6 -18.04 -0.43 -15.65
N LEU A 7 -17.92 -1.73 -15.93
CA LEU A 7 -17.52 -2.20 -17.26
C LEU A 7 -18.66 -1.88 -18.25
N THR A 8 -18.45 -0.86 -19.05
CA THR A 8 -19.42 -0.47 -20.08
C THR A 8 -19.44 -1.49 -21.22
N PRO A 9 -20.54 -1.58 -22.01
CA PRO A 9 -20.60 -2.47 -23.15
C PRO A 9 -19.43 -2.33 -24.13
N SER A 10 -18.85 -1.14 -24.27
CA SER A 10 -17.67 -0.91 -25.12
C SER A 10 -16.40 -1.52 -24.55
N ILE A 11 -16.21 -1.48 -23.22
CA ILE A 11 -15.11 -2.14 -22.52
C ILE A 11 -15.31 -3.64 -22.59
N VAL A 12 -16.52 -4.12 -22.27
CA VAL A 12 -16.92 -5.53 -22.39
C VAL A 12 -16.59 -6.04 -23.79
N LYS A 13 -17.02 -5.31 -24.85
CA LYS A 13 -16.71 -5.67 -26.25
C LYS A 13 -15.22 -5.65 -26.58
N ARG A 14 -14.42 -4.81 -25.91
CA ARG A 14 -12.95 -4.84 -26.02
C ARG A 14 -12.36 -6.05 -25.32
N LEU A 15 -12.84 -6.39 -24.14
CA LEU A 15 -12.42 -7.55 -23.38
C LEU A 15 -12.91 -8.87 -24.01
N ASP A 16 -14.13 -8.91 -24.55
CA ASP A 16 -14.68 -10.09 -25.25
C ASP A 16 -13.99 -10.42 -26.59
N ARG A 17 -13.30 -9.43 -27.20
CA ARG A 17 -12.38 -9.69 -28.33
C ARG A 17 -11.11 -10.45 -27.91
N LEU A 18 -10.94 -10.62 -26.60
CA LEU A 18 -9.93 -11.49 -26.02
C LEU A 18 -10.48 -12.93 -26.08
N GLU A 19 -10.32 -13.56 -27.19
CA GLU A 19 -10.87 -14.80 -27.77
C GLU A 19 -11.29 -15.94 -26.82
N PHE A 20 -11.07 -15.87 -25.48
CA PHE A 20 -11.19 -17.02 -24.58
C PHE A 20 -11.92 -16.79 -23.26
N MET A 21 -11.99 -15.55 -22.75
CA MET A 21 -12.63 -15.25 -21.46
C MET A 21 -13.78 -14.25 -21.63
N ARG A 22 -14.95 -14.56 -21.07
CA ARG A 22 -16.09 -13.64 -21.04
C ARG A 22 -15.98 -12.70 -19.85
N VAL A 23 -16.52 -11.49 -19.96
CA VAL A 23 -16.58 -10.57 -18.84
C VAL A 23 -17.40 -11.14 -17.67
N SER A 24 -18.40 -11.96 -17.95
CA SER A 24 -19.14 -12.69 -16.92
C SER A 24 -18.26 -13.67 -16.12
N ASP A 25 -17.18 -14.16 -16.70
CA ASP A 25 -16.24 -15.04 -15.99
C ASP A 25 -15.37 -14.22 -15.01
N LEU A 26 -15.13 -12.93 -15.29
CA LEU A 26 -14.39 -12.03 -14.43
C LEU A 26 -15.19 -11.54 -13.23
N ALA A 27 -16.45 -11.15 -13.46
CA ALA A 27 -17.34 -10.64 -12.42
C ALA A 27 -18.80 -11.00 -12.74
N ASN A 28 -19.37 -11.90 -11.95
CA ASN A 28 -20.79 -12.24 -12.00
C ASN A 28 -21.42 -11.87 -10.65
N ALA A 29 -22.61 -11.28 -10.68
CA ALA A 29 -23.35 -10.95 -9.46
C ALA A 29 -24.04 -12.17 -8.83
N ASN A 30 -24.36 -13.19 -9.62
CA ASN A 30 -25.21 -14.32 -9.24
C ASN A 30 -24.46 -15.67 -9.17
N GLU A 31 -23.28 -15.75 -9.76
CA GLU A 31 -22.49 -16.99 -9.84
C GLU A 31 -21.04 -16.72 -9.45
N PRO A 32 -20.32 -17.71 -8.87
CA PRO A 32 -18.91 -17.59 -8.58
C PRO A 32 -18.10 -17.20 -9.83
N SER A 33 -17.22 -16.24 -9.70
CA SER A 33 -16.42 -15.69 -10.79
C SER A 33 -14.99 -15.38 -10.31
N PHE A 34 -14.11 -14.94 -11.18
CA PHE A 34 -12.73 -14.64 -10.83
C PHE A 34 -12.57 -13.69 -9.64
N LYS A 35 -13.46 -12.68 -9.52
CA LYS A 35 -13.43 -11.75 -8.39
C LYS A 35 -13.44 -12.45 -7.03
N ASP A 36 -14.12 -13.61 -6.94
CA ASP A 36 -14.31 -14.36 -5.69
C ASP A 36 -13.05 -15.15 -5.27
N ALA A 37 -12.06 -15.24 -6.14
CA ALA A 37 -10.76 -15.83 -5.87
C ALA A 37 -9.67 -14.77 -5.58
N VAL A 38 -9.97 -13.47 -5.74
CA VAL A 38 -9.01 -12.38 -5.52
C VAL A 38 -9.33 -11.67 -4.21
N VAL A 39 -8.38 -11.64 -3.30
CA VAL A 39 -8.57 -11.20 -1.93
C VAL A 39 -7.73 -9.96 -1.60
N LYS A 40 -8.23 -9.13 -0.68
CA LYS A 40 -7.48 -8.01 -0.12
C LYS A 40 -6.89 -8.41 1.22
N LEU A 41 -5.59 -8.14 1.41
CA LEU A 41 -4.92 -8.33 2.69
C LEU A 41 -4.99 -7.04 3.52
N SER A 42 -5.04 -7.18 4.86
CA SER A 42 -5.00 -6.02 5.77
C SER A 42 -3.73 -5.16 5.65
N THR A 43 -2.68 -5.69 5.04
CA THR A 43 -1.45 -4.94 4.70
C THR A 43 -1.63 -3.98 3.52
N GLY A 44 -2.79 -3.97 2.87
CA GLY A 44 -3.06 -3.20 1.65
C GLY A 44 -2.66 -3.90 0.36
N CYS A 45 -2.09 -5.09 0.44
CA CYS A 45 -1.74 -5.94 -0.71
C CYS A 45 -2.96 -6.73 -1.22
N THR A 46 -2.75 -7.34 -2.38
CA THR A 46 -3.67 -8.31 -2.99
C THR A 46 -3.15 -9.74 -2.77
N GLY A 47 -4.03 -10.71 -2.81
CA GLY A 47 -3.72 -12.13 -2.90
C GLY A 47 -4.71 -12.86 -3.78
N SER A 48 -4.43 -14.12 -4.10
CA SER A 48 -5.34 -14.97 -4.85
C SER A 48 -5.45 -16.36 -4.24
N ILE A 49 -6.66 -16.88 -4.15
CA ILE A 49 -6.92 -18.25 -3.70
C ILE A 49 -6.55 -19.21 -4.83
N VAL A 50 -5.63 -20.13 -4.57
CA VAL A 50 -5.05 -21.04 -5.57
C VAL A 50 -5.26 -22.53 -5.23
N SER A 51 -6.12 -22.83 -4.26
CA SER A 51 -6.44 -24.21 -3.88
C SER A 51 -7.86 -24.36 -3.35
N ARG A 52 -8.35 -25.59 -3.32
CA ARG A 52 -9.65 -25.98 -2.73
C ARG A 52 -9.64 -25.90 -1.19
N SER A 53 -8.48 -25.72 -0.58
CA SER A 53 -8.26 -25.67 0.87
C SER A 53 -7.81 -24.29 1.35
N GLY A 54 -8.18 -23.21 0.63
CA GLY A 54 -8.00 -21.84 1.06
C GLY A 54 -6.55 -21.33 1.05
N ILE A 55 -5.63 -21.94 0.27
CA ILE A 55 -4.28 -21.40 0.10
C ILE A 55 -4.37 -20.10 -0.71
N VAL A 56 -3.76 -19.05 -0.19
CA VAL A 56 -3.66 -17.73 -0.81
C VAL A 56 -2.21 -17.49 -1.23
N LEU A 57 -2.00 -17.20 -2.50
CA LEU A 57 -0.71 -16.73 -3.05
C LEU A 57 -0.67 -15.21 -3.00
N THR A 58 0.42 -14.65 -2.46
CA THR A 58 0.70 -13.21 -2.39
C THR A 58 2.21 -12.96 -2.47
N ASN A 59 2.66 -11.70 -2.33
CA ASN A 59 4.07 -11.37 -2.31
C ASN A 59 4.73 -11.59 -0.93
N HIS A 60 6.02 -11.85 -0.93
CA HIS A 60 6.85 -11.94 0.26
C HIS A 60 6.88 -10.61 1.03
N HIS A 61 7.04 -9.49 0.33
CA HIS A 61 7.07 -8.17 0.99
C HIS A 61 5.72 -7.83 1.67
N CYS A 62 4.59 -8.38 1.20
CA CYS A 62 3.27 -8.18 1.81
C CYS A 62 3.15 -8.80 3.22
N ILE A 63 4.00 -9.76 3.53
CA ILE A 63 4.03 -10.45 4.84
C ILE A 63 5.31 -10.16 5.65
N SER A 64 6.11 -9.17 5.25
CA SER A 64 7.39 -8.84 5.90
C SER A 64 7.26 -8.60 7.41
N ASN A 65 6.21 -7.89 7.84
CA ASN A 65 5.95 -7.66 9.26
C ASN A 65 5.62 -8.97 10.01
N ALA A 66 4.87 -9.87 9.39
CA ALA A 66 4.55 -11.18 9.95
C ALA A 66 5.81 -12.03 10.11
N LEU A 67 6.65 -12.09 9.06
CA LEU A 67 7.93 -12.80 9.11
C LEU A 67 8.83 -12.25 10.20
N GLN A 68 8.87 -10.95 10.40
CA GLN A 68 9.66 -10.33 11.45
C GLN A 68 9.12 -10.66 12.85
N GLN A 69 7.80 -10.70 13.05
CA GLN A 69 7.21 -11.09 14.33
C GLN A 69 7.53 -12.54 14.67
N ILE A 70 7.36 -13.44 13.70
CA ILE A 70 7.69 -14.87 13.83
C ILE A 70 9.22 -15.04 14.06
N GLY A 71 10.05 -14.29 13.36
CA GLY A 71 11.51 -14.32 13.51
C GLY A 71 12.03 -13.91 14.89
N LYS A 72 11.26 -13.12 15.66
CA LYS A 72 11.62 -12.81 17.06
C LYS A 72 11.61 -14.04 17.96
N THR A 73 10.73 -14.99 17.71
CA THR A 73 10.60 -16.25 18.45
C THR A 73 11.39 -17.39 17.81
N SER A 74 11.72 -17.27 16.52
CA SER A 74 12.42 -18.30 15.73
C SER A 74 13.34 -17.66 14.70
N PRO A 75 14.55 -17.18 15.09
CA PRO A 75 15.45 -16.43 14.19
C PRO A 75 15.84 -17.18 12.91
N ALA A 76 15.99 -18.51 12.97
CA ALA A 76 16.30 -19.33 11.79
C ALA A 76 15.29 -19.20 10.65
N LEU A 77 14.04 -18.85 10.94
CA LEU A 77 12.99 -18.72 9.92
C LEU A 77 13.18 -17.48 9.02
N THR A 78 13.93 -16.47 9.45
CA THR A 78 14.23 -15.30 8.62
C THR A 78 15.32 -15.58 7.59
N ASP A 79 16.31 -16.42 7.93
CA ASP A 79 17.45 -16.71 7.08
C ASP A 79 17.19 -17.91 6.16
N ASP A 80 16.49 -18.94 6.65
CA ASP A 80 16.20 -20.17 5.92
C ASP A 80 14.84 -20.18 5.20
N GLY A 81 13.99 -19.16 5.45
CA GLY A 81 12.61 -19.13 5.03
C GLY A 81 11.70 -19.97 5.93
N PHE A 82 10.41 -19.93 5.66
CA PHE A 82 9.40 -20.70 6.40
C PHE A 82 8.70 -21.71 5.51
N TYR A 83 8.51 -22.91 6.03
CA TYR A 83 7.75 -23.98 5.38
C TYR A 83 7.00 -24.83 6.42
N ALA A 84 5.67 -24.82 6.37
CA ALA A 84 4.81 -25.67 7.20
C ALA A 84 4.69 -27.08 6.61
N ALA A 85 5.30 -28.08 7.25
CA ALA A 85 5.27 -29.46 6.78
C ALA A 85 3.87 -30.08 6.91
N THR A 86 3.10 -29.68 7.93
CA THR A 86 1.73 -30.12 8.20
C THR A 86 0.82 -28.91 8.41
N LEU A 87 -0.51 -29.14 8.50
CA LEU A 87 -1.46 -28.08 8.88
C LEU A 87 -1.22 -27.54 10.30
N ALA A 88 -0.69 -28.39 11.19
CA ALA A 88 -0.40 -28.01 12.56
C ALA A 88 0.82 -27.07 12.67
N ASP A 89 1.72 -27.11 11.67
CA ASP A 89 2.90 -26.25 11.62
C ASP A 89 2.60 -24.87 11.01
N GLU A 90 1.39 -24.67 10.47
CA GLU A 90 0.97 -23.37 9.92
C GLU A 90 0.79 -22.34 11.04
N VAL A 91 1.52 -21.22 10.97
CA VAL A 91 1.61 -20.22 12.05
C VAL A 91 0.58 -19.12 11.84
N HIS A 92 -0.26 -18.90 12.85
CA HIS A 92 -1.20 -17.77 12.86
C HIS A 92 -0.44 -16.44 12.78
N VAL A 93 -0.90 -15.57 11.86
CA VAL A 93 -0.35 -14.22 11.68
C VAL A 93 -1.22 -13.23 12.41
N GLU A 94 -0.79 -12.83 13.59
CA GLU A 94 -1.56 -11.91 14.44
C GLU A 94 -1.85 -10.57 13.73
N GLY A 95 -3.12 -10.14 13.75
CA GLY A 95 -3.57 -8.90 13.12
C GLY A 95 -3.71 -8.95 11.58
N MET A 96 -3.35 -10.07 10.94
CA MET A 96 -3.59 -10.27 9.51
C MET A 96 -5.05 -10.63 9.27
N THR A 97 -5.69 -9.94 8.32
CA THR A 97 -7.02 -10.32 7.83
C THR A 97 -7.02 -10.45 6.32
N VAL A 98 -7.94 -11.28 5.83
CA VAL A 98 -8.21 -11.47 4.41
C VAL A 98 -9.66 -11.10 4.14
N ALA A 99 -9.87 -10.15 3.22
CA ALA A 99 -11.18 -9.72 2.78
C ALA A 99 -11.53 -10.34 1.42
N LEU A 100 -12.65 -11.07 1.36
CA LEU A 100 -13.23 -11.58 0.11
C LEU A 100 -14.35 -10.64 -0.34
N PRO A 101 -14.37 -10.20 -1.61
CA PRO A 101 -15.42 -9.33 -2.12
C PRO A 101 -16.76 -10.09 -2.20
N LEU A 102 -17.84 -9.48 -1.70
CA LEU A 102 -19.21 -9.99 -1.82
C LEU A 102 -19.95 -9.25 -2.93
N ALA A 103 -20.05 -7.93 -2.81
CA ALA A 103 -20.77 -7.10 -3.76
C ALA A 103 -20.09 -5.75 -3.96
N MET A 104 -20.27 -5.19 -5.15
CA MET A 104 -19.90 -3.83 -5.54
C MET A 104 -21.06 -3.23 -6.32
N LEU A 105 -21.77 -2.25 -5.75
CA LEU A 105 -23.03 -1.72 -6.30
C LEU A 105 -22.97 -0.20 -6.43
N ASP A 106 -23.38 0.34 -7.57
CA ASP A 106 -23.61 1.78 -7.70
C ASP A 106 -24.83 2.17 -6.88
N ILE A 107 -24.62 2.98 -5.88
CA ILE A 107 -25.65 3.48 -4.95
C ILE A 107 -25.81 4.99 -5.00
N THR A 108 -25.32 5.64 -6.06
CA THR A 108 -25.28 7.11 -6.19
C THR A 108 -26.66 7.73 -5.96
N SER A 109 -27.71 7.14 -6.55
CA SER A 109 -29.09 7.62 -6.39
C SER A 109 -29.59 7.50 -4.94
N LEU A 110 -29.21 6.44 -4.22
CA LEU A 110 -29.57 6.24 -2.83
C LEU A 110 -28.87 7.21 -1.91
N VAL A 111 -27.55 7.44 -2.13
CA VAL A 111 -26.76 8.40 -1.36
C VAL A 111 -27.23 9.83 -1.56
N ARG A 112 -27.64 10.20 -2.77
CA ARG A 112 -28.11 11.54 -3.10
C ARG A 112 -29.62 11.76 -2.88
N ASN A 113 -30.33 10.77 -2.38
CA ASN A 113 -31.77 10.90 -2.14
C ASN A 113 -32.05 11.98 -1.10
N GLY A 114 -32.93 12.96 -1.47
CA GLY A 114 -33.31 14.09 -0.61
C GLY A 114 -32.21 15.15 -0.42
N VAL A 115 -31.09 15.08 -1.16
CA VAL A 115 -30.05 16.13 -1.16
C VAL A 115 -30.50 17.26 -2.07
N SER A 116 -30.82 18.43 -1.50
CA SER A 116 -31.22 19.61 -2.26
C SER A 116 -30.04 20.29 -2.92
N PRO A 117 -30.05 20.56 -4.25
CA PRO A 117 -28.99 21.30 -4.91
C PRO A 117 -28.80 22.75 -4.39
N ASN A 118 -29.84 23.32 -3.79
CA ASN A 118 -29.86 24.70 -3.28
C ASN A 118 -29.49 24.79 -1.78
N ALA A 119 -29.28 23.66 -1.10
CA ALA A 119 -28.85 23.63 0.31
C ALA A 119 -27.39 24.04 0.44
N SER A 120 -26.99 24.47 1.63
CA SER A 120 -25.57 24.71 1.93
C SER A 120 -24.73 23.39 1.78
N ILE A 121 -23.42 23.51 1.59
CA ILE A 121 -22.53 22.36 1.46
C ILE A 121 -22.63 21.49 2.72
N GLU A 122 -22.71 22.11 3.90
CA GLU A 122 -22.83 21.43 5.19
C GLU A 122 -24.14 20.62 5.28
N GLU A 123 -25.25 21.20 4.84
CA GLU A 123 -26.56 20.52 4.82
C GLU A 123 -26.59 19.36 3.83
N GLN A 124 -26.00 19.55 2.64
CA GLN A 124 -25.86 18.48 1.66
C GLN A 124 -25.01 17.32 2.22
N GLN A 125 -23.86 17.61 2.83
CA GLN A 125 -22.98 16.60 3.45
C GLN A 125 -23.67 15.89 4.62
N ALA A 126 -24.41 16.61 5.44
CA ALA A 126 -25.18 16.02 6.54
C ALA A 126 -26.23 15.03 6.02
N GLN A 127 -26.95 15.38 4.93
CA GLN A 127 -27.93 14.47 4.31
C GLN A 127 -27.28 13.25 3.68
N ILE A 128 -26.16 13.44 2.94
CA ILE A 128 -25.34 12.37 2.38
C ILE A 128 -24.87 11.43 3.50
N GLY A 129 -24.32 11.96 4.59
CA GLY A 129 -23.87 11.18 5.74
C GLY A 129 -24.99 10.33 6.37
N LYS A 130 -26.19 10.88 6.53
CA LYS A 130 -27.37 10.13 7.03
C LYS A 130 -27.76 9.00 6.08
N ASN A 131 -27.76 9.26 4.77
CA ASN A 131 -28.08 8.23 3.78
C ASN A 131 -27.05 7.10 3.78
N ILE A 132 -25.75 7.44 3.83
CA ILE A 132 -24.65 6.47 3.90
C ILE A 132 -24.79 5.62 5.17
N ALA A 133 -25.01 6.23 6.34
CA ALA A 133 -25.16 5.49 7.60
C ALA A 133 -26.29 4.45 7.53
N ARG A 134 -27.44 4.84 6.98
CA ARG A 134 -28.59 3.92 6.79
C ARG A 134 -28.28 2.77 5.84
N ILE A 135 -27.56 3.05 4.73
CA ILE A 135 -27.16 2.04 3.76
C ILE A 135 -26.21 1.03 4.41
N LEU A 136 -25.22 1.51 5.17
CA LEU A 136 -24.24 0.68 5.84
C LEU A 136 -24.89 -0.18 6.94
N ASP A 137 -25.81 0.36 7.72
CA ASP A 137 -26.55 -0.38 8.75
C ASP A 137 -27.27 -1.60 8.12
N THR A 138 -27.87 -1.42 6.94
CA THR A 138 -28.49 -2.52 6.20
C THR A 138 -27.49 -3.52 5.65
N ALA A 139 -26.35 -3.04 5.12
CA ALA A 139 -25.37 -3.86 4.43
C ALA A 139 -24.53 -4.74 5.38
N THR A 140 -24.46 -4.39 6.67
CA THR A 140 -23.62 -5.07 7.69
C THR A 140 -24.42 -5.94 8.66
N GLN A 141 -25.68 -6.27 8.36
CA GLN A 141 -26.54 -7.08 9.25
C GLN A 141 -26.10 -8.52 9.42
N HIS A 142 -25.23 -9.05 8.53
CA HIS A 142 -24.72 -10.41 8.64
C HIS A 142 -23.38 -10.44 9.35
N GLU A 143 -23.20 -11.39 10.24
CA GLU A 143 -21.93 -11.61 10.95
C GLU A 143 -20.76 -11.87 9.96
N GLY A 144 -19.59 -11.28 10.23
CA GLY A 144 -18.41 -11.42 9.36
C GLY A 144 -18.46 -10.60 8.07
N VAL A 145 -19.52 -9.81 7.85
CA VAL A 145 -19.62 -8.90 6.71
C VAL A 145 -19.26 -7.48 7.12
N GLU A 146 -18.31 -6.90 6.41
CA GLU A 146 -17.99 -5.47 6.50
C GLU A 146 -18.39 -4.79 5.19
N ALA A 147 -18.86 -3.55 5.29
CA ALA A 147 -19.23 -2.75 4.15
C ALA A 147 -18.74 -1.31 4.31
N TYR A 148 -18.41 -0.68 3.18
CA TYR A 148 -18.11 0.74 3.12
C TYR A 148 -18.61 1.35 1.82
N VAL A 149 -18.81 2.67 1.83
CA VAL A 149 -19.19 3.43 0.65
C VAL A 149 -17.96 4.14 0.12
N ALA A 150 -17.57 3.81 -1.11
CA ALA A 150 -16.46 4.44 -1.81
C ALA A 150 -16.96 5.62 -2.64
N PRO A 151 -16.57 6.88 -2.31
CA PRO A 151 -16.83 8.02 -3.17
C PRO A 151 -15.92 7.98 -4.40
N GLN A 152 -16.49 8.23 -5.57
CA GLN A 152 -15.78 8.21 -6.85
C GLN A 152 -16.01 9.50 -7.62
N PHE A 153 -15.06 9.84 -8.53
CA PHE A 153 -15.11 11.08 -9.29
C PHE A 153 -15.38 12.31 -8.41
N ALA A 154 -14.58 12.44 -7.32
CA ALA A 154 -14.73 13.48 -6.31
C ALA A 154 -16.18 13.58 -5.78
N GLU A 155 -16.74 12.46 -5.33
CA GLU A 155 -18.10 12.37 -4.76
C GLU A 155 -19.25 12.58 -5.74
N ASN A 156 -18.98 12.55 -7.06
CA ASN A 156 -20.04 12.57 -8.06
C ASN A 156 -20.74 11.22 -8.23
N ARG A 157 -20.08 10.13 -7.83
CA ARG A 157 -20.63 8.77 -7.76
C ARG A 157 -20.26 8.08 -6.47
N TYR A 158 -21.05 7.08 -6.09
CA TYR A 158 -20.85 6.30 -4.86
C TYR A 158 -21.06 4.83 -5.13
N THR A 159 -20.09 4.00 -4.71
CA THR A 159 -20.18 2.55 -4.82
C THR A 159 -20.22 1.94 -3.41
N LEU A 160 -21.23 1.13 -3.12
CA LEU A 160 -21.22 0.26 -1.93
C LEU A 160 -20.34 -0.94 -2.23
N ILE A 161 -19.40 -1.20 -1.33
CA ILE A 161 -18.52 -2.36 -1.37
C ILE A 161 -18.78 -3.14 -0.10
N SER A 162 -19.19 -4.40 -0.23
CA SER A 162 -19.33 -5.34 0.88
C SER A 162 -18.35 -6.50 0.71
N GLN A 163 -17.82 -6.98 1.81
CA GLN A 163 -16.78 -7.99 1.85
C GLN A 163 -16.90 -8.87 3.10
N ARG A 164 -16.42 -10.11 2.99
CA ARG A 164 -16.36 -11.07 4.09
C ARG A 164 -14.94 -11.07 4.65
N ILE A 165 -14.78 -10.89 5.97
CA ILE A 165 -13.48 -10.73 6.62
C ILE A 165 -13.11 -11.98 7.40
N PHE A 166 -12.03 -12.64 6.99
CA PHE A 166 -11.43 -13.77 7.70
C PHE A 166 -10.28 -13.26 8.57
N ARG A 167 -10.28 -13.66 9.86
CA ARG A 167 -9.28 -13.22 10.86
C ARG A 167 -8.30 -14.33 11.27
N ASP A 168 -8.62 -15.60 11.02
CA ASP A 168 -7.66 -16.69 11.17
C ASP A 168 -6.92 -16.91 9.85
N VAL A 169 -5.79 -16.24 9.71
CA VAL A 169 -4.89 -16.33 8.55
C VAL A 169 -3.56 -16.89 9.02
N ARG A 170 -3.07 -17.93 8.37
CA ARG A 170 -1.85 -18.60 8.79
C ARG A 170 -0.80 -18.60 7.66
N LEU A 171 0.46 -18.44 8.06
CA LEU A 171 1.60 -18.56 7.17
C LEU A 171 1.85 -20.03 6.84
N VAL A 172 2.01 -20.31 5.55
CA VAL A 172 2.20 -21.67 5.01
C VAL A 172 3.60 -21.85 4.43
N LEU A 173 4.03 -20.88 3.62
CA LEU A 173 5.37 -20.86 3.04
C LEU A 173 5.81 -19.41 2.75
N ALA A 174 7.07 -19.12 3.06
CA ALA A 174 7.77 -17.93 2.61
C ALA A 174 9.22 -18.29 2.27
N PRO A 175 9.73 -17.96 1.07
CA PRO A 175 11.14 -18.16 0.78
C PRO A 175 12.00 -17.23 1.67
N PRO A 176 13.29 -17.56 1.86
CA PRO A 176 14.20 -16.69 2.60
C PRO A 176 14.43 -15.37 1.86
N ALA A 177 14.91 -14.36 2.60
CA ALA A 177 15.06 -12.99 2.10
C ALA A 177 15.96 -12.89 0.86
N ASN A 178 17.00 -13.73 0.74
CA ASN A 178 17.87 -13.78 -0.44
C ASN A 178 17.20 -14.39 -1.70
N ILE A 179 15.93 -14.79 -1.60
CA ILE A 179 15.04 -15.12 -2.72
C ILE A 179 13.94 -14.09 -2.81
N GLY A 180 13.17 -13.89 -1.70
CA GLY A 180 12.01 -13.02 -1.67
C GLY A 180 12.31 -11.52 -1.79
N LYS A 181 13.57 -11.13 -1.58
CA LYS A 181 14.07 -9.74 -1.65
C LYS A 181 15.41 -9.65 -2.39
N PHE A 182 15.69 -10.55 -3.32
CA PHE A 182 16.90 -10.49 -4.13
C PHE A 182 16.97 -9.16 -4.88
N GLY A 183 18.13 -8.48 -4.81
CA GLY A 183 18.33 -7.14 -5.39
C GLY A 183 17.98 -5.97 -4.45
N GLY A 184 17.25 -6.22 -3.37
CA GLY A 184 16.96 -5.23 -2.31
C GLY A 184 16.48 -3.88 -2.84
N ASP A 185 16.96 -2.79 -2.19
CA ASP A 185 16.64 -1.41 -2.60
C ASP A 185 17.23 -1.04 -3.97
N THR A 186 18.30 -1.72 -4.40
CA THR A 186 19.01 -1.42 -5.67
C THR A 186 18.12 -1.75 -6.86
N ASP A 187 17.50 -2.94 -6.89
CA ASP A 187 16.63 -3.38 -7.99
C ASP A 187 15.18 -2.89 -7.86
N ASN A 188 14.78 -2.30 -6.74
CA ASN A 188 13.44 -1.77 -6.54
C ASN A 188 13.12 -0.68 -7.58
N TRP A 189 11.99 -0.78 -8.25
CA TRP A 189 11.58 0.06 -9.40
C TRP A 189 12.52 -0.08 -10.61
N GLN A 190 13.21 -1.18 -10.75
CA GLN A 190 14.16 -1.42 -11.83
C GLN A 190 13.85 -2.73 -12.56
N TYR A 191 14.11 -2.74 -13.87
CA TYR A 191 14.08 -3.95 -14.69
C TYR A 191 15.35 -4.02 -15.54
N PRO A 192 16.01 -5.18 -15.68
CA PRO A 192 15.61 -6.53 -15.25
C PRO A 192 15.77 -6.80 -13.75
N SER A 193 14.71 -7.35 -13.14
CA SER A 193 14.67 -7.86 -11.77
C SER A 193 14.72 -9.39 -11.77
N GLN A 194 15.22 -10.00 -10.67
CA GLN A 194 15.24 -11.46 -10.47
C GLN A 194 14.76 -11.82 -9.05
N THR A 195 13.79 -11.08 -8.56
CA THR A 195 13.25 -11.25 -7.19
C THR A 195 12.17 -12.32 -7.18
N GLY A 196 12.33 -13.35 -6.36
CA GLY A 196 11.29 -14.35 -6.11
C GLY A 196 10.32 -13.90 -5.03
N ASP A 197 9.64 -12.79 -5.26
CA ASP A 197 8.77 -12.11 -4.30
C ASP A 197 7.40 -12.78 -4.20
N PHE A 198 7.31 -13.90 -3.49
CA PHE A 198 6.07 -14.63 -3.27
C PHE A 198 5.99 -15.24 -1.88
N ALA A 199 4.77 -15.51 -1.41
CA ALA A 199 4.49 -16.25 -0.19
C ALA A 199 3.11 -16.93 -0.28
N PHE A 200 2.93 -17.98 0.51
CA PHE A 200 1.64 -18.65 0.68
C PHE A 200 1.12 -18.47 2.09
N LEU A 201 -0.13 -18.03 2.17
CA LEU A 201 -0.94 -17.98 3.37
C LEU A 201 -2.09 -19.00 3.24
N ARG A 202 -2.79 -19.29 4.33
CA ARG A 202 -4.05 -20.03 4.29
C ARG A 202 -5.10 -19.34 5.12
N ILE A 203 -6.30 -19.28 4.57
CA ILE A 203 -7.50 -18.85 5.28
C ILE A 203 -8.05 -20.03 6.07
N TYR A 204 -8.40 -19.80 7.33
CA TYR A 204 -9.11 -20.72 8.19
C TYR A 204 -10.51 -20.18 8.52
N ALA A 205 -11.45 -21.10 8.72
CA ALA A 205 -12.84 -20.82 9.00
C ALA A 205 -13.35 -21.75 10.13
N ASN A 206 -14.49 -21.42 10.72
CA ASN A 206 -15.15 -22.30 11.67
C ASN A 206 -15.71 -23.56 11.01
N ALA A 207 -16.34 -24.44 11.80
CA ALA A 207 -16.92 -25.69 11.32
C ALA A 207 -18.01 -25.53 10.24
N SER A 208 -18.66 -24.35 10.21
CA SER A 208 -19.66 -23.97 9.20
C SER A 208 -19.07 -23.31 7.96
N ASN A 209 -17.74 -23.27 7.84
CA ASN A 209 -16.99 -22.59 6.78
C ASN A 209 -17.20 -21.07 6.74
N GLU A 210 -17.54 -20.45 7.87
CA GLU A 210 -17.74 -19.02 8.03
C GLU A 210 -16.54 -18.35 8.72
N PRO A 211 -16.34 -17.03 8.53
CA PRO A 211 -15.31 -16.29 9.21
C PRO A 211 -15.34 -16.46 10.73
N ALA A 212 -14.17 -16.57 11.33
CA ALA A 212 -14.01 -16.68 12.78
C ALA A 212 -12.69 -16.04 13.21
N ASP A 213 -12.60 -15.71 14.49
CA ASP A 213 -11.34 -15.37 15.12
C ASP A 213 -10.45 -16.61 15.24
N PHE A 214 -9.14 -16.39 15.46
CA PHE A 214 -8.20 -17.51 15.59
C PHE A 214 -8.65 -18.53 16.63
N SER A 215 -8.68 -19.80 16.20
CA SER A 215 -8.95 -20.95 17.08
C SER A 215 -8.22 -22.19 16.57
N PRO A 216 -7.65 -23.02 17.47
CA PRO A 216 -7.09 -24.32 17.09
C PRO A 216 -8.11 -25.28 16.44
N GLN A 217 -9.41 -25.06 16.65
CA GLN A 217 -10.50 -25.86 16.10
C GLN A 217 -10.91 -25.44 14.68
N ASN A 218 -10.45 -24.26 14.23
CA ASN A 218 -10.74 -23.81 12.87
C ASN A 218 -10.12 -24.74 11.84
N GLN A 219 -10.78 -24.85 10.69
CA GLN A 219 -10.38 -25.70 9.58
C GLN A 219 -9.99 -24.85 8.38
N PRO A 220 -9.18 -25.38 7.44
CA PRO A 220 -8.93 -24.71 6.17
C PRO A 220 -10.25 -24.31 5.47
N TYR A 221 -10.33 -23.04 5.09
CA TYR A 221 -11.49 -22.50 4.37
C TYR A 221 -11.68 -23.22 3.03
N LYS A 222 -12.92 -23.55 2.70
CA LYS A 222 -13.32 -24.19 1.44
C LYS A 222 -13.92 -23.10 0.53
N PRO A 223 -13.14 -22.51 -0.39
CA PRO A 223 -13.61 -21.44 -1.25
C PRO A 223 -14.58 -21.97 -2.32
N THR A 224 -15.53 -21.13 -2.71
CA THR A 224 -16.42 -21.40 -3.86
C THR A 224 -15.69 -21.23 -5.19
N GLN A 225 -14.64 -20.41 -5.23
CA GLN A 225 -13.83 -20.12 -6.40
C GLN A 225 -12.34 -20.04 -6.04
N PHE A 226 -11.50 -20.55 -6.93
CA PHE A 226 -10.03 -20.47 -6.84
C PHE A 226 -9.44 -20.45 -8.26
N LEU A 227 -8.21 -19.94 -8.39
CA LEU A 227 -7.53 -19.84 -9.68
C LEU A 227 -6.82 -21.14 -10.04
N SER A 228 -6.93 -21.54 -11.30
CA SER A 228 -6.10 -22.60 -11.86
C SER A 228 -4.73 -22.04 -12.25
N ILE A 229 -3.67 -22.80 -11.97
CA ILE A 229 -2.29 -22.43 -12.27
C ILE A 229 -1.84 -23.09 -13.57
N SER A 230 -1.33 -22.32 -14.53
CA SER A 230 -0.76 -22.84 -15.77
C SER A 230 0.77 -22.79 -15.77
N PRO A 231 1.45 -23.95 -15.78
CA PRO A 231 2.91 -23.99 -15.93
C PRO A 231 3.38 -23.82 -17.40
N ASN A 232 2.46 -23.67 -18.36
CA ASN A 232 2.78 -23.66 -19.79
C ASN A 232 3.52 -22.38 -20.26
N GLY A 233 3.64 -21.35 -19.36
CA GLY A 233 4.29 -20.10 -19.69
C GLY A 233 3.44 -19.17 -20.57
N TYR A 234 4.11 -18.26 -21.24
CA TYR A 234 3.56 -17.19 -22.06
C TYR A 234 4.58 -16.82 -23.16
N GLN A 235 4.10 -16.11 -24.16
CA GLN A 235 4.92 -15.54 -25.24
C GLN A 235 4.80 -14.02 -25.28
N GLU A 236 5.71 -13.37 -26.02
CA GLU A 236 5.61 -11.93 -26.25
C GLU A 236 4.31 -11.65 -27.02
N GLU A 237 3.64 -10.55 -26.66
CA GLU A 237 2.33 -10.12 -27.15
C GLU A 237 1.13 -10.92 -26.61
N ASP A 238 1.35 -11.94 -25.78
CA ASP A 238 0.22 -12.60 -25.13
C ASP A 238 -0.56 -11.60 -24.27
N LEU A 239 -1.88 -11.69 -24.37
CA LEU A 239 -2.78 -10.90 -23.55
C LEU A 239 -2.75 -11.38 -22.11
N VAL A 240 -2.71 -10.43 -21.16
CA VAL A 240 -2.76 -10.70 -19.73
C VAL A 240 -3.66 -9.72 -19.00
N LEU A 241 -4.31 -10.22 -17.96
CA LEU A 241 -5.12 -9.45 -17.04
C LEU A 241 -4.46 -9.47 -15.66
N ILE A 242 -4.48 -8.31 -14.97
CA ILE A 242 -4.13 -8.21 -13.56
C ILE A 242 -5.38 -7.76 -12.83
N VAL A 243 -5.78 -8.51 -11.80
CA VAL A 243 -6.95 -8.25 -10.98
C VAL A 243 -6.49 -8.03 -9.53
N GLY A 244 -6.80 -6.87 -8.95
CA GLY A 244 -6.31 -6.57 -7.61
C GLY A 244 -6.88 -5.29 -7.02
N TYR A 245 -6.30 -4.86 -5.89
CA TYR A 245 -6.76 -3.75 -5.07
C TYR A 245 -5.75 -2.59 -5.11
N PRO A 246 -5.63 -1.86 -6.24
CA PRO A 246 -4.74 -0.70 -6.32
C PRO A 246 -5.15 0.35 -5.29
N ALA A 247 -4.17 0.98 -4.64
CA ALA A 247 -4.42 1.93 -3.55
C ALA A 247 -5.11 3.19 -4.07
N VAL A 248 -4.39 4.25 -4.38
CA VAL A 248 -4.97 5.54 -4.79
C VAL A 248 -4.27 6.05 -6.04
N THR A 249 -5.06 6.56 -7.00
CA THR A 249 -4.56 7.36 -8.13
C THR A 249 -5.17 8.75 -8.11
N GLN A 250 -4.57 9.68 -8.85
CA GLN A 250 -4.99 11.06 -9.04
C GLN A 250 -4.93 11.41 -10.54
N ARG A 251 -5.60 10.57 -11.35
CA ARG A 251 -5.53 10.63 -12.83
C ARG A 251 -6.23 11.88 -13.41
N TYR A 252 -7.02 12.56 -12.59
CA TYR A 252 -7.72 13.79 -12.95
C TYR A 252 -7.14 15.02 -12.27
N ALA A 253 -6.00 14.91 -11.58
CA ALA A 253 -5.31 16.06 -10.99
C ALA A 253 -4.91 17.07 -12.06
N THR A 254 -5.13 18.35 -11.78
CA THR A 254 -4.68 19.46 -12.60
C THR A 254 -3.15 19.63 -12.54
N ALA A 255 -2.58 20.39 -13.46
CA ALA A 255 -1.14 20.69 -13.41
C ALA A 255 -0.74 21.37 -12.09
N GLU A 256 -1.59 22.26 -11.56
CA GLU A 256 -1.33 22.95 -10.28
C GLU A 256 -1.37 21.99 -9.09
N GLU A 257 -2.29 21.02 -9.06
CA GLU A 257 -2.35 20.01 -8.00
C GLU A 257 -1.11 19.10 -8.02
N ILE A 258 -0.64 18.68 -9.19
CA ILE A 258 0.59 17.89 -9.33
C ILE A 258 1.81 18.69 -8.86
N ALA A 259 1.92 19.95 -9.28
CA ALA A 259 3.00 20.84 -8.83
C ALA A 259 2.94 21.09 -7.32
N PHE A 260 1.75 21.26 -6.76
CA PHE A 260 1.55 21.44 -5.33
C PHE A 260 1.97 20.19 -4.51
N ASP A 261 1.59 18.99 -4.95
CA ASP A 261 2.02 17.75 -4.31
C ASP A 261 3.55 17.63 -4.35
N ARG A 262 4.18 17.84 -5.52
CA ARG A 262 5.64 17.80 -5.71
C ARG A 262 6.38 18.79 -4.82
N ASP A 263 5.95 20.07 -4.81
CA ASP A 263 6.72 21.19 -4.26
C ASP A 263 6.49 21.44 -2.76
N PHE A 264 5.39 20.91 -2.21
CA PHE A 264 5.03 21.14 -0.82
C PHE A 264 4.90 19.85 -0.01
N ILE A 265 4.24 18.81 -0.52
CA ILE A 265 4.02 17.57 0.21
C ILE A 265 5.24 16.65 0.07
N ARG A 266 5.59 16.27 -1.17
CA ARG A 266 6.70 15.33 -1.42
C ARG A 266 8.05 15.93 -1.04
N LYS A 267 8.22 17.23 -1.26
CA LYS A 267 9.42 17.94 -0.81
C LYS A 267 9.67 17.77 0.68
N ALA A 268 8.67 18.01 1.52
CA ALA A 268 8.81 17.86 2.97
C ALA A 268 9.11 16.41 3.37
N GLN A 269 8.46 15.44 2.73
CA GLN A 269 8.70 14.01 2.96
C GLN A 269 10.13 13.60 2.59
N ILE A 270 10.58 13.99 1.40
CA ILE A 270 11.95 13.71 0.90
C ILE A 270 13.00 14.31 1.83
N GLU A 271 12.78 15.54 2.32
CA GLU A 271 13.71 16.22 3.24
C GLU A 271 13.83 15.48 4.58
N VAL A 272 12.71 15.04 5.17
CA VAL A 272 12.71 14.30 6.44
C VAL A 272 13.38 12.95 6.29
N TRP A 273 12.93 12.13 5.34
CA TRP A 273 13.43 10.77 5.17
C TRP A 273 14.88 10.75 4.67
N GLY A 274 15.25 11.68 3.78
CA GLY A 274 16.62 11.86 3.32
C GLY A 274 17.60 12.23 4.44
N ALA A 275 17.13 12.94 5.49
CA ALA A 275 17.93 13.22 6.67
C ALA A 275 17.98 12.04 7.65
N LEU A 276 16.91 11.25 7.78
CA LEU A 276 16.81 10.16 8.75
C LEU A 276 17.56 8.89 8.33
N ILE A 277 17.42 8.47 7.08
CA ILE A 277 17.95 7.16 6.62
C ILE A 277 19.47 7.06 6.82
N PRO A 278 20.31 8.06 6.44
CA PRO A 278 21.74 7.99 6.68
C PRO A 278 22.11 7.90 8.18
N ILE A 279 21.32 8.53 9.04
CA ILE A 279 21.51 8.46 10.50
C ILE A 279 21.26 7.03 10.99
N TRP A 280 20.14 6.44 10.59
CA TRP A 280 19.79 5.08 10.96
C TRP A 280 20.80 4.06 10.44
N ASP A 281 21.23 4.19 9.19
CA ASP A 281 22.24 3.31 8.58
C ASP A 281 23.58 3.42 9.32
N SER A 282 24.00 4.62 9.70
CA SER A 282 25.24 4.83 10.49
C SER A 282 25.18 4.20 11.89
N ILE A 283 24.02 4.21 12.54
CA ILE A 283 23.83 3.58 13.86
C ILE A 283 23.75 2.06 13.69
N ALA A 284 22.99 1.58 12.70
CA ALA A 284 22.80 0.16 12.42
C ALA A 284 24.10 -0.55 12.06
N ALA A 285 24.98 0.10 11.30
CA ALA A 285 26.30 -0.44 10.94
C ALA A 285 27.18 -0.76 12.15
N LYS A 286 26.97 -0.06 13.27
CA LYS A 286 27.74 -0.23 14.52
C LYS A 286 27.01 -1.06 15.58
N ASN A 287 25.74 -1.41 15.34
CA ASN A 287 24.90 -2.06 16.34
C ASN A 287 23.83 -2.95 15.68
N PRO A 288 24.07 -4.26 15.56
CA PRO A 288 23.14 -5.20 14.93
C PRO A 288 21.75 -5.26 15.60
N SER A 289 21.66 -5.10 16.92
CA SER A 289 20.35 -5.09 17.61
C SER A 289 19.52 -3.85 17.28
N PHE A 290 20.17 -2.73 16.98
CA PHE A 290 19.50 -1.55 16.47
C PHE A 290 19.04 -1.75 15.02
N ALA A 291 19.88 -2.39 14.18
CA ALA A 291 19.50 -2.69 12.81
C ALA A 291 18.18 -3.47 12.78
N SER A 292 18.00 -4.50 13.60
CA SER A 292 16.74 -5.27 13.70
C SER A 292 15.56 -4.41 14.18
N PHE A 293 15.80 -3.48 15.09
CA PHE A 293 14.76 -2.59 15.62
C PHE A 293 14.24 -1.60 14.57
N ILE A 294 15.16 -0.94 13.83
CA ILE A 294 14.78 0.13 12.90
C ILE A 294 14.39 -0.37 11.50
N TYR A 295 14.74 -1.62 11.19
CA TYR A 295 14.60 -2.20 9.85
C TYR A 295 13.23 -1.96 9.19
N PRO A 296 12.06 -2.18 9.87
CA PRO A 296 10.76 -1.96 9.24
C PRO A 296 10.52 -0.50 8.86
N ALA A 297 10.85 0.43 9.75
CA ALA A 297 10.67 1.86 9.50
C ALA A 297 11.60 2.33 8.38
N ARG A 298 12.84 1.84 8.38
CA ARG A 298 13.84 2.15 7.36
C ARG A 298 13.44 1.63 5.99
N GLU A 299 12.95 0.40 5.87
CA GLU A 299 12.49 -0.16 4.58
C GLU A 299 11.34 0.67 3.99
N ILE A 300 10.32 0.96 4.79
CA ILE A 300 9.18 1.74 4.35
C ILE A 300 9.61 3.13 3.88
N THR A 301 10.42 3.83 4.69
CA THR A 301 10.85 5.20 4.37
C THR A 301 11.82 5.21 3.19
N ALA A 302 12.73 4.24 3.04
CA ALA A 302 13.65 4.13 1.92
C ALA A 302 12.91 3.88 0.59
N ASN A 303 11.94 2.97 0.59
CA ASN A 303 11.11 2.71 -0.58
C ASN A 303 10.36 3.99 -1.02
N TYR A 304 9.70 4.70 -0.09
CA TYR A 304 9.00 5.93 -0.42
C TYR A 304 9.94 7.08 -0.78
N LEU A 305 11.12 7.19 -0.15
CA LEU A 305 12.12 8.19 -0.52
C LEU A 305 12.58 8.00 -1.97
N LYS A 306 12.89 6.75 -2.36
CA LYS A 306 13.26 6.42 -3.75
C LYS A 306 12.11 6.73 -4.70
N TYR A 307 10.90 6.25 -4.40
CA TYR A 307 9.70 6.49 -5.20
C TYR A 307 9.43 7.98 -5.42
N TYR A 308 9.35 8.78 -4.35
CA TYR A 308 9.01 10.21 -4.50
C TYR A 308 10.15 11.05 -5.09
N SER A 309 11.41 10.64 -4.89
CA SER A 309 12.54 11.28 -5.56
C SER A 309 12.49 11.05 -7.07
N MET A 310 12.31 9.80 -7.50
CA MET A 310 12.14 9.45 -8.92
C MET A 310 10.89 10.13 -9.51
N GLN A 311 9.77 10.16 -8.79
CA GLN A 311 8.54 10.81 -9.22
C GLN A 311 8.73 12.33 -9.41
N ARG A 312 9.38 13.01 -8.47
CA ARG A 312 9.73 14.44 -8.57
C ARG A 312 10.57 14.68 -9.82
N ASP A 313 11.60 13.87 -10.03
CA ASP A 313 12.53 14.02 -11.15
C ASP A 313 11.81 13.73 -12.49
N ALA A 314 10.94 12.74 -12.54
CA ALA A 314 10.10 12.44 -13.69
C ALA A 314 9.10 13.56 -13.98
N ILE A 315 8.42 14.16 -13.00
CA ILE A 315 7.54 15.32 -13.21
C ILE A 315 8.32 16.51 -13.79
N ASN A 316 9.59 16.70 -13.40
CA ASN A 316 10.43 17.79 -13.92
C ASN A 316 10.93 17.51 -15.35
N ALA A 317 11.12 16.26 -15.72
CA ALA A 317 11.67 15.86 -17.03
C ALA A 317 10.57 15.62 -18.09
N ASP A 318 9.36 15.25 -17.66
CA ASP A 318 8.24 14.90 -18.55
C ASP A 318 7.36 16.12 -18.86
N SER A 319 6.57 15.98 -19.89
CA SER A 319 5.54 16.95 -20.31
C SER A 319 4.24 16.84 -19.52
N ILE A 320 4.18 16.07 -18.41
CA ILE A 320 2.93 15.79 -17.68
C ILE A 320 2.19 17.08 -17.25
N LEU A 321 2.90 18.09 -16.76
CA LEU A 321 2.28 19.37 -16.38
C LEU A 321 1.67 20.10 -17.57
N GLN A 322 2.37 20.10 -18.71
CA GLN A 322 1.89 20.69 -19.96
C GLN A 322 0.66 19.94 -20.50
N GLN A 323 0.68 18.60 -20.46
CA GLN A 323 -0.47 17.78 -20.86
C GLN A 323 -1.69 18.06 -19.98
N ARG A 324 -1.51 18.22 -18.66
CA ARG A 324 -2.59 18.54 -17.73
C ARG A 324 -3.12 19.96 -17.91
N GLU A 325 -2.24 20.91 -18.22
CA GLU A 325 -2.69 22.26 -18.54
C GLU A 325 -3.48 22.29 -19.85
N ALA A 326 -3.04 21.57 -20.88
CA ALA A 326 -3.79 21.42 -22.14
C ALA A 326 -5.17 20.79 -21.90
N PHE A 327 -5.26 19.79 -21.00
CA PHE A 327 -6.53 19.16 -20.63
C PHE A 327 -7.46 20.13 -19.89
N SER A 328 -6.93 20.95 -18.97
CA SER A 328 -7.68 22.00 -18.30
C SER A 328 -8.16 23.11 -19.27
N ASN A 329 -7.34 23.45 -20.25
CA ASN A 329 -7.71 24.42 -21.30
C ASN A 329 -8.82 23.88 -22.21
N ALA A 330 -8.78 22.60 -22.57
CA ALA A 330 -9.85 21.95 -23.32
C ALA A 330 -11.18 21.95 -22.54
N PHE A 331 -11.14 21.75 -21.23
CA PHE A 331 -12.31 21.87 -20.37
C PHE A 331 -12.85 23.31 -20.34
N ARG A 332 -11.98 24.33 -20.20
CA ARG A 332 -12.39 25.76 -20.27
C ARG A 332 -13.08 26.06 -21.60
N ALA A 333 -12.48 25.66 -22.70
CA ALA A 333 -13.03 25.85 -24.04
C ALA A 333 -14.40 25.19 -24.18
N TRP A 334 -14.58 23.98 -23.66
CA TRP A 334 -15.85 23.24 -23.74
C TRP A 334 -16.99 23.97 -23.02
N TYR A 335 -16.81 24.36 -21.76
CA TYR A 335 -17.90 25.01 -21.04
C TYR A 335 -18.20 26.43 -21.53
N SER A 336 -17.21 27.15 -22.08
CA SER A 336 -17.39 28.50 -22.62
C SER A 336 -18.28 28.56 -23.88
N HIS A 337 -18.58 27.42 -24.52
CA HIS A 337 -19.47 27.37 -25.67
C HIS A 337 -20.97 27.56 -25.29
N SER A 338 -21.31 27.48 -24.02
CA SER A 338 -22.70 27.59 -23.57
C SER A 338 -22.81 28.39 -22.27
N PRO A 339 -23.64 29.45 -22.21
CA PRO A 339 -23.83 30.22 -20.98
C PRO A 339 -24.32 29.39 -19.79
N SER A 340 -25.06 28.31 -20.03
CA SER A 340 -25.50 27.39 -18.98
C SER A 340 -24.35 26.55 -18.41
N LEU A 341 -23.47 26.07 -19.26
CA LEU A 341 -22.28 25.33 -18.85
C LEU A 341 -21.27 26.25 -18.14
N GLU A 342 -21.08 27.46 -18.68
CA GLU A 342 -20.22 28.46 -18.07
C GLU A 342 -20.67 28.82 -16.66
N LYS A 343 -21.96 29.08 -16.47
CA LYS A 343 -22.54 29.32 -15.15
C LYS A 343 -22.34 28.17 -14.19
N LYS A 344 -22.34 26.92 -14.70
CA LYS A 344 -22.20 25.70 -13.90
C LYS A 344 -20.74 25.41 -13.54
N TYR A 345 -19.78 25.60 -14.44
CA TYR A 345 -18.43 25.06 -14.33
C TYR A 345 -17.30 26.08 -14.25
N SER A 346 -17.55 27.39 -14.54
CA SER A 346 -16.48 28.40 -14.57
C SER A 346 -15.72 28.56 -13.24
N SER A 347 -16.33 28.25 -12.12
CA SER A 347 -15.72 28.35 -10.79
C SER A 347 -14.86 27.12 -10.43
N ALA A 348 -14.89 26.01 -11.20
CA ALA A 348 -14.22 24.76 -10.86
C ALA A 348 -12.70 24.94 -10.71
N LEU A 349 -12.02 25.35 -11.78
CA LEU A 349 -10.57 25.54 -11.78
C LEU A 349 -10.11 26.73 -10.91
N PRO A 350 -10.79 27.88 -10.86
CA PRO A 350 -10.47 28.94 -9.90
C PRO A 350 -10.54 28.48 -8.44
N SER A 351 -11.56 27.70 -8.05
CA SER A 351 -11.64 27.17 -6.68
C SER A 351 -10.47 26.24 -6.33
N ILE A 352 -9.98 25.42 -7.28
CA ILE A 352 -8.78 24.60 -7.10
C ILE A 352 -7.56 25.50 -6.91
N HIS A 353 -7.38 26.52 -7.77
CA HIS A 353 -6.28 27.49 -7.66
C HIS A 353 -6.26 28.22 -6.32
N ASP A 354 -7.40 28.75 -5.87
CA ASP A 354 -7.53 29.47 -4.61
C ASP A 354 -7.24 28.57 -3.42
N GLY A 355 -7.76 27.33 -3.46
CA GLY A 355 -7.48 26.32 -2.45
C GLY A 355 -5.99 25.97 -2.34
N ILE A 356 -5.32 25.75 -3.47
CA ILE A 356 -3.87 25.52 -3.51
C ILE A 356 -3.10 26.71 -2.94
N SER A 357 -3.45 27.91 -3.38
CA SER A 357 -2.80 29.16 -2.98
C SER A 357 -2.91 29.38 -1.47
N ALA A 358 -4.07 29.09 -0.88
CA ALA A 358 -4.27 29.17 0.57
C ALA A 358 -3.54 28.07 1.35
N ALA A 359 -3.33 26.89 0.74
CA ALA A 359 -2.74 25.73 1.42
C ALA A 359 -1.21 25.70 1.43
N ARG A 360 -0.52 26.29 0.46
CA ARG A 360 0.91 26.06 0.14
C ARG A 360 1.82 25.97 1.37
N ASN A 361 1.92 27.05 2.13
CA ASN A 361 2.87 27.10 3.25
C ASN A 361 2.45 26.21 4.42
N ALA A 362 1.16 26.26 4.79
CA ALA A 362 0.63 25.46 5.90
C ALA A 362 0.76 23.95 5.61
N GLN A 363 0.57 23.52 4.37
CA GLN A 363 0.70 22.12 3.98
C GLN A 363 2.15 21.62 4.09
N TYR A 364 3.12 22.42 3.61
CA TYR A 364 4.54 22.07 3.74
C TYR A 364 4.94 21.94 5.21
N GLN A 365 4.60 22.94 6.04
CA GLN A 365 4.91 22.96 7.47
C GLN A 365 4.26 21.78 8.20
N ALA A 366 2.97 21.54 7.97
CA ALA A 366 2.25 20.43 8.59
C ALA A 366 2.85 19.08 8.20
N THR A 367 3.25 18.92 6.94
CA THR A 367 3.88 17.68 6.47
C THR A 367 5.26 17.50 7.10
N LEU A 368 6.11 18.54 7.11
CA LEU A 368 7.44 18.47 7.70
C LEU A 368 7.38 18.10 9.19
N LEU A 369 6.54 18.79 9.97
CA LEU A 369 6.39 18.51 11.41
C LEU A 369 5.82 17.12 11.69
N ARG A 370 4.83 16.69 10.90
CA ARG A 370 4.20 15.39 11.06
C ARG A 370 5.16 14.26 10.75
N GLU A 371 5.89 14.34 9.64
CA GLU A 371 6.84 13.30 9.24
C GLU A 371 8.05 13.26 10.19
N ALA A 372 8.56 14.41 10.64
CA ALA A 372 9.63 14.48 11.63
C ALA A 372 9.20 13.82 12.96
N LEU A 373 8.00 14.14 13.46
CA LEU A 373 7.45 13.55 14.68
C LEU A 373 7.22 12.05 14.52
N ARG A 374 6.62 11.63 13.40
CA ARG A 374 6.21 10.24 13.16
C ARG A 374 7.40 9.28 13.06
N TRP A 375 8.44 9.66 12.34
CA TRP A 375 9.54 8.76 12.00
C TRP A 375 10.81 9.01 12.80
N GLY A 376 11.09 10.27 13.14
CA GLY A 376 12.35 10.67 13.73
C GLY A 376 12.35 10.91 15.23
N MET A 377 11.17 10.95 15.89
CA MET A 377 11.04 11.30 17.31
C MET A 377 10.18 10.29 18.10
N PRO A 378 10.56 8.99 18.18
CA PRO A 378 9.73 7.94 18.78
C PRO A 378 9.25 8.22 20.21
N ILE A 379 10.13 8.72 21.10
CA ILE A 379 9.76 9.04 22.49
C ILE A 379 8.86 10.29 22.55
N THR A 380 9.11 11.28 21.70
CA THR A 380 8.25 12.47 21.60
C THR A 380 6.89 12.09 21.04
N GLN A 381 6.83 11.17 20.07
CA GLN A 381 5.58 10.60 19.55
C GLN A 381 4.81 9.82 20.60
N LEU A 382 5.51 9.01 21.43
CA LEU A 382 4.90 8.37 22.59
C LEU A 382 4.29 9.42 23.54
N ALA A 383 5.03 10.49 23.86
CA ALA A 383 4.54 11.57 24.71
C ALA A 383 3.33 12.31 24.11
N ALA A 384 3.24 12.45 22.78
CA ALA A 384 2.07 13.05 22.11
C ALA A 384 0.77 12.26 22.38
N ARG A 385 0.83 10.92 22.50
CA ARG A 385 -0.33 10.09 22.85
C ARG A 385 -0.90 10.41 24.23
N PHE A 386 -0.10 10.99 25.13
CA PHE A 386 -0.52 11.38 26.46
C PHE A 386 -1.46 12.60 26.49
N SER A 387 -1.73 13.22 25.34
CA SER A 387 -2.80 14.22 25.19
C SER A 387 -4.19 13.64 25.58
N LEU A 388 -4.42 12.35 25.34
CA LEU A 388 -5.62 11.63 25.79
C LEU A 388 -5.67 11.55 27.33
N LEU A 389 -4.55 11.24 27.95
CA LEU A 389 -4.42 11.21 29.41
C LEU A 389 -4.56 12.62 30.01
N ASP A 390 -3.98 13.66 29.36
CA ASP A 390 -4.16 15.08 29.76
C ASP A 390 -5.65 15.45 29.82
N SER A 391 -6.41 15.10 28.79
CA SER A 391 -7.86 15.37 28.72
C SER A 391 -8.63 14.62 29.81
N ALA A 392 -8.32 13.33 30.01
CA ALA A 392 -8.95 12.50 31.04
C ALA A 392 -8.63 12.99 32.47
N LEU A 393 -7.37 13.41 32.72
CA LEU A 393 -6.96 13.99 34.00
C LEU A 393 -7.63 15.35 34.26
N LYS A 394 -7.82 16.18 33.26
CA LYS A 394 -8.56 17.45 33.38
C LYS A 394 -10.04 17.23 33.74
N ALA A 395 -10.65 16.24 33.09
CA ALA A 395 -12.05 15.86 33.31
C ALA A 395 -12.26 15.03 34.60
N ASN A 396 -11.18 14.61 35.28
CA ASN A 396 -11.20 13.64 36.38
C ASN A 396 -11.93 12.33 36.02
N ASP A 397 -11.79 11.92 34.76
CA ASP A 397 -12.43 10.71 34.19
C ASP A 397 -11.59 9.46 34.51
N LYS A 398 -11.97 8.75 35.56
CA LYS A 398 -11.25 7.56 36.02
C LYS A 398 -11.28 6.40 35.01
N GLU A 399 -12.37 6.26 34.26
CA GLU A 399 -12.51 5.19 33.26
C GLU A 399 -11.59 5.39 32.09
N SER A 400 -11.56 6.59 31.49
CA SER A 400 -10.64 6.98 30.43
C SER A 400 -9.19 6.87 30.88
N ILE A 401 -8.84 7.25 32.12
CA ILE A 401 -7.50 7.08 32.69
C ILE A 401 -7.14 5.58 32.76
N ALA A 402 -8.05 4.72 33.22
CA ALA A 402 -7.81 3.28 33.30
C ALA A 402 -7.71 2.64 31.91
N ALA A 403 -8.54 3.06 30.95
CA ALA A 403 -8.49 2.61 29.58
C ALA A 403 -7.14 2.97 28.91
N PHE A 404 -6.67 4.22 29.09
CA PHE A 404 -5.37 4.65 28.58
C PHE A 404 -4.22 3.79 29.12
N LYS A 405 -4.24 3.49 30.43
CA LYS A 405 -3.22 2.63 31.05
C LYS A 405 -3.22 1.21 30.47
N ARG A 406 -4.41 0.62 30.22
CA ARG A 406 -4.53 -0.73 29.60
C ARG A 406 -3.97 -0.76 28.16
N GLN A 407 -4.15 0.31 27.41
CA GLN A 407 -3.62 0.41 26.03
C GLN A 407 -2.11 0.52 25.97
N LEU A 408 -1.47 0.97 27.04
CA LEU A 408 -0.02 1.14 27.12
C LEU A 408 0.60 -0.10 27.79
N THR A 409 0.72 -1.18 27.05
CA THR A 409 1.32 -2.42 27.55
C THR A 409 2.84 -2.32 27.65
N GLU A 410 3.43 -3.05 28.59
CA GLU A 410 4.91 -3.08 28.74
C GLU A 410 5.60 -3.58 27.47
N ALA A 411 5.04 -4.59 26.82
CA ALA A 411 5.58 -5.13 25.57
C ALA A 411 5.65 -4.10 24.44
N SER A 412 4.70 -3.15 24.39
CA SER A 412 4.73 -2.08 23.38
C SER A 412 5.82 -1.03 23.64
N LEU A 413 6.34 -0.96 24.86
CA LEU A 413 7.36 0.00 25.27
C LEU A 413 8.79 -0.56 25.17
N ASP A 414 8.97 -1.88 25.30
CA ASP A 414 10.28 -2.52 25.37
C ASP A 414 11.24 -2.14 24.25
N PRO A 415 10.83 -2.10 22.98
CA PRO A 415 11.75 -1.75 21.89
C PRO A 415 12.33 -0.35 22.01
N LEU A 416 11.56 0.62 22.53
CA LEU A 416 11.98 2.01 22.69
C LEU A 416 13.04 2.18 23.79
N TYR A 417 12.93 1.41 24.87
CA TYR A 417 13.77 1.57 26.07
C TYR A 417 14.99 0.66 26.11
N THR A 418 15.35 0.02 24.99
CA THR A 418 16.67 -0.59 24.85
C THR A 418 17.77 0.49 24.78
N PRO A 419 19.03 0.19 25.21
CA PRO A 419 20.12 1.15 25.05
C PRO A 419 20.26 1.67 23.61
N SER A 420 20.04 0.81 22.63
CA SER A 420 20.07 1.17 21.20
C SER A 420 18.89 2.05 20.79
N GLY A 421 17.68 1.72 21.25
CA GLY A 421 16.46 2.48 20.97
C GLY A 421 16.56 3.91 21.53
N MET A 422 16.99 4.04 22.78
CA MET A 422 17.18 5.34 23.45
C MET A 422 18.24 6.21 22.76
N ARG A 423 19.38 5.60 22.38
CA ARG A 423 20.45 6.32 21.67
C ARG A 423 19.99 6.77 20.30
N SER A 424 19.32 5.92 19.57
CA SER A 424 18.76 6.23 18.25
C SER A 424 17.76 7.39 18.35
N ASP A 425 16.80 7.27 19.27
CA ASP A 425 15.77 8.30 19.47
C ASP A 425 16.42 9.66 19.77
N SER A 426 17.42 9.72 20.65
CA SER A 426 18.11 10.97 20.97
C SER A 426 18.81 11.60 19.75
N ILE A 427 19.48 10.79 18.92
CA ILE A 427 20.17 11.29 17.73
C ILE A 427 19.17 11.73 16.66
N SER A 428 18.17 10.90 16.34
CA SER A 428 17.18 11.23 15.32
C SER A 428 16.29 12.39 15.73
N THR A 429 15.86 12.47 17.00
CA THR A 429 15.11 13.64 17.52
C THR A 429 15.94 14.92 17.39
N GLY A 430 17.23 14.89 17.74
CA GLY A 430 18.11 16.03 17.57
C GLY A 430 18.24 16.49 16.12
N ALA A 431 18.38 15.55 15.21
CA ALA A 431 18.45 15.83 13.77
C ALA A 431 17.14 16.39 13.22
N MET A 432 15.98 15.84 13.63
CA MET A 432 14.68 16.34 13.20
C MET A 432 14.36 17.73 13.74
N LEU A 433 14.72 18.01 14.98
CA LEU A 433 14.63 19.36 15.52
C LEU A 433 15.51 20.33 14.73
N GLY A 434 16.78 19.96 14.45
CA GLY A 434 17.67 20.74 13.61
C GLY A 434 17.11 21.02 12.22
N LEU A 435 16.51 19.99 11.58
CA LEU A 435 15.84 20.12 10.28
C LEU A 435 14.65 21.09 10.35
N CYS A 436 13.77 20.95 11.34
CA CYS A 436 12.61 21.82 11.51
C CYS A 436 13.05 23.28 11.76
N LEU A 437 14.06 23.50 12.62
CA LEU A 437 14.61 24.84 12.88
C LEU A 437 15.21 25.49 11.63
N ALA A 438 15.85 24.71 10.77
CA ALA A 438 16.46 25.20 9.53
C ALA A 438 15.43 25.48 8.41
N LYS A 439 14.33 24.72 8.36
CA LYS A 439 13.35 24.76 7.27
C LYS A 439 12.13 25.62 7.54
N LEU A 440 11.74 25.77 8.81
CA LEU A 440 10.60 26.58 9.21
C LEU A 440 11.01 28.01 9.55
N PRO A 441 10.26 29.03 9.13
CA PRO A 441 10.43 30.38 9.61
C PRO A 441 10.28 30.42 11.15
N ARG A 442 11.08 31.26 11.83
CA ARG A 442 11.08 31.33 13.28
C ARG A 442 9.70 31.63 13.91
N ARG A 443 8.87 32.40 13.21
CA ARG A 443 7.49 32.71 13.63
C ARG A 443 6.58 31.49 13.66
N ASP A 444 6.91 30.46 12.90
CA ASP A 444 6.12 29.24 12.71
C ASP A 444 6.69 28.06 13.54
N TRP A 445 7.65 28.35 14.44
CA TRP A 445 8.20 27.32 15.32
C TRP A 445 7.22 26.96 16.43
N PRO A 446 6.98 25.67 16.72
CA PRO A 446 6.33 25.25 17.94
C PRO A 446 6.95 25.93 19.17
N SER A 447 6.16 26.37 20.12
CA SER A 447 6.64 27.17 21.25
C SER A 447 7.75 26.49 22.06
N ALA A 448 7.74 25.16 22.13
CA ALA A 448 8.78 24.38 22.81
C ALA A 448 10.14 24.41 22.08
N PHE A 449 10.20 24.84 20.81
CA PHE A 449 11.48 25.01 20.10
C PHE A 449 12.33 26.20 20.62
N THR A 450 11.77 26.98 21.50
CA THR A 450 12.49 28.06 22.19
C THR A 450 12.41 27.96 23.71
N SER A 451 11.37 27.34 24.27
CA SER A 451 11.19 27.23 25.73
C SER A 451 11.81 25.97 26.32
N VAL A 452 11.90 24.88 25.56
CA VAL A 452 12.46 23.57 25.98
C VAL A 452 13.80 23.32 25.27
N ILE A 453 13.83 23.60 23.97
CA ILE A 453 15.00 23.40 23.10
C ILE A 453 15.68 24.78 22.85
N SER A 454 17.00 24.82 22.94
CA SER A 454 17.77 25.98 22.49
C SER A 454 18.14 25.80 21.02
N PRO A 455 17.70 26.69 20.13
CA PRO A 455 18.08 26.62 18.71
C PRO A 455 19.58 26.65 18.47
N ASP A 456 20.33 27.39 19.33
CA ASP A 456 21.79 27.54 19.24
C ASP A 456 22.53 26.26 19.68
N ASN A 457 21.90 25.41 20.51
CA ASN A 457 22.51 24.18 20.98
C ASN A 457 21.42 23.10 21.24
N VAL A 458 20.89 22.54 20.14
CA VAL A 458 19.84 21.51 20.17
C VAL A 458 20.27 20.30 20.98
N ALA A 459 21.49 19.80 20.77
CA ALA A 459 21.97 18.56 21.41
C ALA A 459 22.04 18.70 22.95
N LEU A 460 22.58 19.81 23.45
CA LEU A 460 22.68 20.04 24.88
C LEU A 460 21.32 20.25 25.55
N SER A 461 20.44 21.04 24.93
CA SER A 461 19.11 21.32 25.46
C SER A 461 18.22 20.08 25.44
N LEU A 462 18.27 19.27 24.36
CA LEU A 462 17.61 18.01 24.28
C LEU A 462 18.11 17.01 25.33
N GLY A 463 19.43 16.89 25.52
CA GLY A 463 20.02 16.08 26.59
C GLY A 463 19.51 16.45 27.98
N LYS A 464 19.40 17.78 28.29
CA LYS A 464 18.79 18.26 29.54
C LYS A 464 17.32 17.93 29.66
N ALA A 465 16.57 17.97 28.55
CA ALA A 465 15.15 17.58 28.50
C ALA A 465 14.98 16.09 28.80
N TYR A 466 15.77 15.21 28.18
CA TYR A 466 15.74 13.77 28.48
C TYR A 466 16.11 13.44 29.92
N ALA A 467 17.13 14.11 30.47
CA ALA A 467 17.55 13.89 31.86
C ALA A 467 16.42 14.17 32.86
N LYS A 468 15.59 15.17 32.59
CA LYS A 468 14.46 15.58 33.43
C LYS A 468 13.14 14.84 33.16
N SER A 469 12.96 14.31 31.95
CA SER A 469 11.70 13.68 31.52
C SER A 469 11.52 12.27 32.07
N PHE A 470 10.32 11.94 32.51
CA PHE A 470 9.99 10.55 32.84
C PHE A 470 9.77 9.69 31.57
N PHE A 471 9.53 10.28 30.41
CA PHE A 471 9.47 9.55 29.14
C PHE A 471 10.83 8.99 28.71
N ALA A 472 11.92 9.49 29.21
CA ALA A 472 13.26 8.99 28.86
C ALA A 472 13.71 7.78 29.68
N SER A 473 12.80 7.11 30.43
CA SER A 473 13.07 5.89 31.18
C SER A 473 11.79 5.09 31.38
N LYS A 474 11.81 3.80 30.98
CA LYS A 474 10.66 2.90 31.20
C LYS A 474 10.21 2.90 32.66
N ALA A 475 11.15 2.76 33.60
CA ALA A 475 10.84 2.72 35.03
C ALA A 475 10.21 4.04 35.51
N ARG A 476 10.73 5.20 35.11
CA ARG A 476 10.15 6.50 35.46
C ARG A 476 8.76 6.68 34.87
N LEU A 477 8.54 6.26 33.63
CA LEU A 477 7.24 6.30 32.95
C LEU A 477 6.21 5.44 33.67
N LEU A 478 6.54 4.18 33.96
CA LEU A 478 5.65 3.27 34.70
C LEU A 478 5.32 3.80 36.10
N ASN A 479 6.32 4.36 36.80
CA ASN A 479 6.08 4.99 38.09
C ASN A 479 5.15 6.22 38.00
N PHE A 480 5.26 7.03 36.95
CA PHE A 480 4.30 8.11 36.70
C PHE A 480 2.89 7.57 36.43
N LEU A 481 2.75 6.50 35.65
CA LEU A 481 1.46 5.86 35.33
C LEU A 481 0.77 5.24 36.56
N ASN A 482 1.51 4.84 37.59
CA ASN A 482 0.91 4.37 38.85
C ASN A 482 0.03 5.44 39.51
N ASN A 483 0.51 6.68 39.55
CA ASN A 483 -0.24 7.82 40.09
C ASN A 483 -0.06 9.09 39.20
N PRO A 484 -0.73 9.11 38.02
CA PRO A 484 -0.57 10.22 37.09
C PRO A 484 -1.29 11.47 37.61
N THR A 485 -0.62 12.61 37.48
CA THR A 485 -1.19 13.92 37.80
C THR A 485 -0.96 14.90 36.66
N LEU A 486 -1.97 15.73 36.39
CA LEU A 486 -1.89 16.76 35.35
C LEU A 486 -0.69 17.70 35.54
N LYS A 487 -0.39 18.06 36.81
CA LYS A 487 0.75 18.93 37.17
C LYS A 487 2.10 18.32 36.77
N LYS A 488 2.31 17.02 37.02
CA LYS A 488 3.54 16.31 36.65
C LYS A 488 3.65 16.15 35.14
N LEU A 489 2.57 15.77 34.46
CA LEU A 489 2.54 15.62 33.01
C LEU A 489 2.92 16.92 32.31
N LYS A 490 2.28 18.04 32.66
CA LYS A 490 2.54 19.34 32.04
C LYS A 490 3.92 19.95 32.32
N LYS A 491 4.59 19.51 33.37
CA LYS A 491 5.97 19.93 33.70
C LYS A 491 7.03 19.09 32.97
N ASP A 492 6.68 17.97 32.40
CA ASP A 492 7.63 17.13 31.70
C ASP A 492 8.08 17.78 30.38
N PRO A 493 9.39 17.98 30.15
CA PRO A 493 9.89 18.74 29.00
C PRO A 493 9.64 18.00 27.67
N ILE A 494 9.63 16.68 27.63
CA ILE A 494 9.33 15.94 26.40
C ILE A 494 7.81 15.98 26.09
N TYR A 495 6.96 15.96 27.13
CA TYR A 495 5.54 16.22 26.93
C TYR A 495 5.27 17.66 26.44
N GLN A 496 6.00 18.65 26.95
CA GLN A 496 5.90 20.03 26.47
C GLN A 496 6.29 20.13 24.99
N LEU A 497 7.38 19.47 24.59
CA LEU A 497 7.80 19.39 23.19
C LEU A 497 6.71 18.75 22.31
N ALA A 498 6.22 17.59 22.70
CA ALA A 498 5.17 16.86 21.99
C ALA A 498 3.86 17.66 21.89
N SER A 499 3.41 18.22 23.02
CA SER A 499 2.19 19.02 23.09
C SER A 499 2.27 20.28 22.22
N SER A 500 3.42 20.96 22.23
CA SER A 500 3.65 22.13 21.40
C SER A 500 3.62 21.81 19.90
N MET A 501 4.28 20.72 19.47
CA MET A 501 4.22 20.27 18.08
C MET A 501 2.78 19.90 17.68
N GLN A 502 2.03 19.22 18.55
CA GLN A 502 0.64 18.86 18.27
C GLN A 502 -0.28 20.06 18.19
N GLN A 503 -0.07 21.08 19.03
CA GLN A 503 -0.82 22.35 18.97
C GLN A 503 -0.57 23.07 17.64
N GLU A 504 0.68 23.13 17.19
CA GLU A 504 1.02 23.70 15.89
C GLU A 504 0.37 22.92 14.74
N LEU A 505 0.45 21.59 14.75
CA LEU A 505 -0.21 20.75 13.76
C LEU A 505 -1.73 20.96 13.72
N ASN A 506 -2.37 21.15 14.88
CA ASN A 506 -3.80 21.44 14.96
C ASN A 506 -4.12 22.84 14.40
N ALA A 507 -3.30 23.85 14.69
CA ALA A 507 -3.47 25.19 14.13
C ALA A 507 -3.32 25.20 12.59
N LEU A 508 -2.30 24.51 12.08
CA LEU A 508 -2.10 24.32 10.64
C LEU A 508 -3.26 23.58 10.00
N GLN A 509 -3.82 22.55 10.68
CA GLN A 509 -5.00 21.84 10.18
C GLN A 509 -6.24 22.74 10.11
N GLN A 510 -6.43 23.65 11.05
CA GLN A 510 -7.49 24.65 11.01
C GLN A 510 -7.31 25.63 9.82
N GLN A 511 -6.08 26.08 9.57
CA GLN A 511 -5.77 26.91 8.41
C GLN A 511 -6.05 26.18 7.09
N LEU A 512 -5.74 24.87 7.03
CA LEU A 512 -5.96 24.04 5.85
C LEU A 512 -7.43 23.71 5.61
N SER A 513 -8.30 23.77 6.61
CA SER A 513 -9.71 23.35 6.47
C SER A 513 -10.47 24.12 5.40
N HIS A 514 -10.29 25.46 5.35
CA HIS A 514 -10.90 26.29 4.32
C HIS A 514 -10.33 25.97 2.92
N ALA A 515 -9.02 25.85 2.81
CA ALA A 515 -8.35 25.46 1.55
C ALA A 515 -8.84 24.10 1.05
N GLN A 516 -8.97 23.12 1.93
CA GLN A 516 -9.51 21.80 1.60
C GLN A 516 -10.95 21.85 1.11
N THR A 517 -11.78 22.74 1.67
CA THR A 517 -13.16 22.95 1.19
C THR A 517 -13.18 23.49 -0.24
N LEU A 518 -12.33 24.47 -0.54
CA LEU A 518 -12.21 25.03 -1.90
C LEU A 518 -11.72 23.96 -2.90
N LEU A 519 -10.64 23.24 -2.55
CA LEU A 519 -10.11 22.15 -3.36
C LEU A 519 -11.16 21.08 -3.64
N ARG A 520 -11.85 20.61 -2.60
CA ARG A 520 -12.89 19.58 -2.73
C ARG A 520 -14.03 20.03 -3.64
N SER A 521 -14.59 21.25 -3.41
CA SER A 521 -15.69 21.76 -4.21
C SER A 521 -15.28 22.04 -5.66
N GLY A 522 -14.09 22.60 -5.86
CA GLY A 522 -13.55 22.85 -7.19
C GLY A 522 -13.32 21.54 -7.96
N HIS A 523 -12.69 20.55 -7.32
CA HIS A 523 -12.43 19.25 -7.93
C HIS A 523 -13.71 18.45 -8.21
N GLN A 524 -14.71 18.53 -7.31
CA GLN A 524 -16.02 17.91 -7.54
C GLN A 524 -16.71 18.46 -8.78
N ARG A 525 -16.74 19.80 -8.94
CA ARG A 525 -17.31 20.44 -10.14
C ARG A 525 -16.51 20.15 -11.39
N TYR A 526 -15.18 20.13 -11.28
CA TYR A 526 -14.32 19.79 -12.40
C TYR A 526 -14.63 18.38 -12.92
N LEU A 527 -14.70 17.38 -12.03
CA LEU A 527 -15.02 16.01 -12.42
C LEU A 527 -16.48 15.82 -12.85
N GLU A 528 -17.43 16.56 -12.27
CA GLU A 528 -18.82 16.59 -12.78
C GLU A 528 -18.85 17.06 -14.23
N GLY A 529 -18.14 18.15 -14.56
CA GLY A 529 -18.06 18.65 -15.91
C GLY A 529 -17.33 17.73 -16.88
N LEU A 530 -16.28 17.04 -16.44
CA LEU A 530 -15.62 16.01 -17.26
C LEU A 530 -16.55 14.82 -17.55
N LEU A 531 -17.35 14.39 -16.57
CA LEU A 531 -18.35 13.33 -16.78
C LEU A 531 -19.42 13.75 -17.81
N GLU A 532 -19.80 15.04 -17.83
CA GLU A 532 -20.73 15.59 -18.81
C GLU A 532 -20.07 15.77 -20.20
N GLN A 533 -18.86 16.32 -20.25
CA GLN A 533 -18.07 16.53 -21.47
C GLN A 533 -17.77 15.22 -22.20
N TYR A 534 -17.46 14.18 -21.45
CA TYR A 534 -17.06 12.87 -21.98
C TYR A 534 -18.16 11.81 -21.81
N SER A 535 -19.45 12.23 -21.80
CA SER A 535 -20.59 11.31 -21.61
C SER A 535 -20.61 10.14 -22.61
N ASP A 536 -20.15 10.36 -23.84
CA ASP A 536 -20.05 9.34 -24.88
C ASP A 536 -18.74 8.54 -24.83
N SER A 537 -17.86 8.88 -23.91
CA SER A 537 -16.55 8.25 -23.75
C SER A 537 -16.49 7.43 -22.48
N VAL A 538 -15.63 6.42 -22.48
CA VAL A 538 -15.44 5.60 -21.29
C VAL A 538 -14.32 6.16 -20.44
N ILE A 539 -14.68 6.81 -19.34
CA ILE A 539 -13.75 7.21 -18.29
C ILE A 539 -13.97 6.33 -17.05
N TYR A 540 -12.91 6.07 -16.31
CA TYR A 540 -12.96 5.26 -15.08
C TYR A 540 -12.54 6.09 -13.88
N PRO A 541 -13.13 5.84 -12.68
CA PRO A 541 -12.75 6.57 -11.49
C PRO A 541 -11.31 6.24 -11.07
N ASP A 542 -10.68 7.18 -10.37
CA ASP A 542 -9.41 6.93 -9.71
C ASP A 542 -9.47 5.67 -8.84
N ALA A 543 -8.34 4.99 -8.69
CA ALA A 543 -8.21 3.88 -7.78
C ALA A 543 -8.39 4.38 -6.33
N ASP A 544 -8.99 3.55 -5.49
CA ASP A 544 -9.41 3.89 -4.13
C ASP A 544 -9.27 2.69 -3.16
N GLY A 545 -8.48 1.68 -3.55
CA GLY A 545 -8.33 0.43 -2.80
C GLY A 545 -9.48 -0.57 -3.02
N SER A 546 -10.37 -0.31 -3.97
CA SER A 546 -11.39 -1.25 -4.44
C SER A 546 -10.83 -2.19 -5.51
N LEU A 547 -11.55 -3.31 -5.72
CA LEU A 547 -11.15 -4.31 -6.71
C LEU A 547 -11.21 -3.75 -8.13
N ARG A 548 -10.09 -3.85 -8.85
CA ARG A 548 -9.91 -3.35 -10.21
C ARG A 548 -9.34 -4.41 -11.13
N ILE A 549 -9.60 -4.24 -12.42
CA ILE A 549 -8.99 -5.00 -13.49
C ILE A 549 -8.12 -4.10 -14.37
N SER A 550 -6.95 -4.61 -14.74
CA SER A 550 -6.06 -4.01 -15.71
C SER A 550 -5.76 -5.04 -16.80
N TYR A 551 -5.82 -4.65 -18.06
CA TYR A 551 -5.43 -5.51 -19.17
C TYR A 551 -4.19 -4.96 -19.87
N GLY A 552 -3.33 -5.85 -20.33
CA GLY A 552 -2.07 -5.54 -20.99
C GLY A 552 -1.57 -6.72 -21.80
N ARG A 553 -0.32 -6.63 -22.22
CA ARG A 553 0.37 -7.70 -22.95
C ARG A 553 1.72 -7.97 -22.33
N VAL A 554 2.20 -9.18 -22.44
CA VAL A 554 3.60 -9.51 -22.21
C VAL A 554 4.43 -8.82 -23.28
N ARG A 555 5.33 -7.92 -22.90
CA ARG A 555 6.08 -7.14 -23.89
C ARG A 555 7.46 -6.69 -23.38
N SER A 556 8.46 -6.87 -24.19
CA SER A 556 9.81 -6.31 -24.00
C SER A 556 9.79 -4.79 -23.85
N ILE A 557 10.88 -4.23 -23.37
CA ILE A 557 11.05 -2.78 -23.22
C ILE A 557 12.36 -2.34 -23.86
N SER A 558 12.37 -1.16 -24.49
CA SER A 558 13.59 -0.50 -24.91
C SER A 558 14.13 0.34 -23.76
N THR A 559 15.38 0.12 -23.41
CA THR A 559 16.09 0.92 -22.40
C THR A 559 16.50 2.29 -22.98
N PRO A 560 16.77 3.31 -22.15
CA PRO A 560 17.13 4.66 -22.65
C PRO A 560 18.37 4.70 -23.55
N ASP A 561 19.28 3.74 -23.43
CA ASP A 561 20.46 3.58 -24.29
C ASP A 561 20.16 2.91 -25.64
N GLY A 562 18.88 2.58 -25.92
CA GLY A 562 18.43 1.94 -27.14
C GLY A 562 18.58 0.41 -27.15
N THR A 563 19.08 -0.22 -26.09
CA THR A 563 19.07 -1.67 -25.98
C THR A 563 17.66 -2.18 -25.67
N ARG A 564 17.36 -3.40 -26.11
CA ARG A 564 16.07 -4.04 -25.81
C ARG A 564 16.25 -5.02 -24.66
N ALA A 565 15.61 -4.74 -23.52
CA ALA A 565 15.50 -5.70 -22.44
C ALA A 565 14.39 -6.70 -22.77
N ASN A 566 14.68 -8.00 -22.61
CA ASN A 566 13.73 -9.08 -22.87
C ASN A 566 12.51 -8.98 -21.94
N PHE A 567 11.38 -9.54 -22.37
CA PHE A 567 10.16 -9.56 -21.56
C PHE A 567 10.24 -10.50 -20.34
N TYR A 568 11.30 -11.28 -20.19
CA TYR A 568 11.57 -12.12 -19.02
C TYR A 568 13.03 -11.99 -18.57
N SER A 569 13.26 -12.30 -17.29
CA SER A 569 14.57 -12.48 -16.70
C SER A 569 14.72 -13.90 -16.14
N THR A 570 15.95 -14.35 -15.95
CA THR A 570 16.24 -15.76 -15.70
C THR A 570 17.10 -15.99 -14.45
N LEU A 571 17.16 -17.23 -14.02
CA LEU A 571 18.06 -17.65 -12.93
C LEU A 571 19.56 -17.47 -13.32
N ALA A 572 19.88 -17.49 -14.62
CA ALA A 572 21.21 -17.14 -15.12
C ALA A 572 21.55 -15.66 -14.90
N ASP A 573 20.55 -14.77 -15.00
CA ASP A 573 20.74 -13.35 -14.69
C ASP A 573 20.94 -13.11 -13.20
N MET A 574 20.22 -13.86 -12.35
CA MET A 574 20.41 -13.85 -10.89
C MET A 574 21.84 -14.30 -10.54
N GLU A 575 22.32 -15.39 -11.13
CA GLU A 575 23.67 -15.88 -10.92
C GLU A 575 24.73 -14.87 -11.39
N ARG A 576 24.54 -14.24 -12.53
CA ARG A 576 25.43 -13.18 -13.05
C ARG A 576 25.52 -12.00 -12.09
N LYS A 577 24.40 -11.50 -11.55
CA LYS A 577 24.38 -10.43 -10.54
C LYS A 577 25.07 -10.86 -9.25
N SER A 578 24.93 -12.12 -8.84
CA SER A 578 25.56 -12.65 -7.62
C SER A 578 27.08 -12.60 -7.64
N ARG A 579 27.70 -12.62 -8.82
CA ARG A 579 29.16 -12.51 -8.98
C ARG A 579 29.73 -11.14 -8.56
N SER A 580 28.87 -10.12 -8.40
CA SER A 580 29.30 -8.83 -7.86
C SER A 580 29.77 -8.91 -6.41
N GLY A 581 29.36 -9.94 -5.67
CA GLY A 581 29.64 -10.11 -4.25
C GLY A 581 28.88 -9.14 -3.33
N ALA A 582 28.03 -8.28 -3.87
CA ALA A 582 27.22 -7.38 -3.07
C ALA A 582 26.16 -8.17 -2.27
N ARG A 583 25.90 -7.72 -1.05
CA ARG A 583 25.06 -8.43 -0.09
C ARG A 583 23.64 -8.69 -0.62
N GLU A 584 23.05 -7.70 -1.27
CA GLU A 584 21.70 -7.75 -1.85
C GLU A 584 21.58 -8.74 -3.03
N TYR A 585 22.73 -9.13 -3.64
CA TYR A 585 22.79 -10.08 -4.75
C TYR A 585 23.31 -11.47 -4.34
N GLN A 586 23.30 -11.80 -3.06
CA GLN A 586 23.65 -13.14 -2.60
C GLN A 586 22.62 -14.16 -3.07
N MET A 587 23.02 -15.04 -4.00
CA MET A 587 22.15 -16.11 -4.49
C MET A 587 21.97 -17.19 -3.44
N ASN A 588 20.74 -17.63 -3.23
CA ASN A 588 20.44 -18.72 -2.31
C ASN A 588 21.15 -20.02 -2.73
N PRO A 589 21.83 -20.75 -1.80
CA PRO A 589 22.56 -21.97 -2.12
C PRO A 589 21.72 -23.06 -2.81
N SER A 590 20.46 -23.21 -2.43
CA SER A 590 19.55 -24.19 -3.07
C SER A 590 19.24 -23.80 -4.52
N LEU A 591 19.02 -22.52 -4.81
CA LEU A 591 18.84 -22.03 -6.19
C LEU A 591 20.13 -22.17 -7.00
N LYS A 592 21.29 -21.90 -6.40
CA LYS A 592 22.59 -22.09 -7.04
C LYS A 592 22.80 -23.57 -7.43
N HIS A 593 22.48 -24.48 -6.53
CA HIS A 593 22.54 -25.93 -6.81
C HIS A 593 21.62 -26.33 -7.97
N LEU A 594 20.38 -25.83 -8.01
CA LEU A 594 19.46 -26.08 -9.12
C LEU A 594 20.00 -25.55 -10.44
N TYR A 595 20.57 -24.35 -10.42
CA TYR A 595 21.16 -23.72 -11.60
C TYR A 595 22.34 -24.51 -12.14
N ASP A 596 23.29 -24.88 -11.27
CA ASP A 596 24.50 -25.60 -11.65
C ASP A 596 24.18 -26.99 -12.24
N ASN A 597 23.15 -27.67 -11.71
CA ASN A 597 22.73 -29.00 -12.17
C ASN A 597 21.63 -28.97 -13.24
N ARG A 598 21.15 -27.78 -13.64
CA ARG A 598 19.99 -27.60 -14.54
C ARG A 598 18.75 -28.40 -14.12
N ALA A 599 18.53 -28.52 -12.81
CA ALA A 599 17.47 -29.35 -12.22
C ALA A 599 16.13 -28.59 -12.12
N PHE A 600 15.57 -28.15 -13.24
CA PHE A 600 14.39 -27.26 -13.28
C PHE A 600 13.04 -28.01 -13.36
N SER A 601 13.06 -29.32 -13.26
CA SER A 601 11.82 -30.15 -13.12
C SER A 601 10.78 -29.97 -14.22
N GLY A 602 11.15 -29.51 -15.42
CA GLY A 602 10.24 -29.26 -16.53
C GLY A 602 9.59 -27.86 -16.53
N PHE A 603 10.06 -26.94 -15.67
CA PHE A 603 9.57 -25.56 -15.61
C PHE A 603 10.44 -24.56 -16.43
N GLN A 604 11.52 -25.03 -17.05
CA GLN A 604 12.38 -24.21 -17.90
C GLN A 604 11.69 -23.79 -19.21
N LEU A 605 12.22 -22.75 -19.82
CA LEU A 605 11.92 -22.33 -21.17
C LEU A 605 12.44 -23.33 -22.20
N ASP A 606 12.02 -23.20 -23.48
CA ASP A 606 12.46 -24.06 -24.57
C ASP A 606 13.98 -24.01 -24.81
N ASP A 607 14.64 -22.88 -24.47
CA ASP A 607 16.09 -22.69 -24.51
C ASP A 607 16.81 -23.29 -23.28
N GLY A 608 16.09 -23.92 -22.37
CA GLY A 608 16.61 -24.56 -21.18
C GLY A 608 16.91 -23.60 -20.01
N GLN A 609 16.58 -22.30 -20.13
CA GLN A 609 16.72 -21.34 -19.04
C GLN A 609 15.52 -21.37 -18.10
N MET A 610 15.75 -21.07 -16.82
CA MET A 610 14.70 -20.96 -15.81
C MET A 610 14.26 -19.52 -15.67
N PRO A 611 13.00 -19.15 -16.05
CA PRO A 611 12.50 -17.79 -15.88
C PRO A 611 12.27 -17.49 -14.39
N VAL A 612 12.50 -16.23 -13.98
CA VAL A 612 12.25 -15.74 -12.61
C VAL A 612 11.19 -14.65 -12.62
N ASN A 613 11.38 -13.60 -13.43
CA ASN A 613 10.40 -12.54 -13.58
C ASN A 613 10.05 -12.30 -15.05
N PHE A 614 8.91 -11.67 -15.29
CA PHE A 614 8.51 -11.17 -16.60
C PHE A 614 7.80 -9.82 -16.48
N ILE A 615 7.67 -9.11 -17.59
CA ILE A 615 7.06 -7.80 -17.63
C ILE A 615 5.85 -7.73 -18.54
N THR A 616 4.90 -6.90 -18.16
CA THR A 616 3.66 -6.67 -18.90
C THR A 616 3.33 -5.19 -19.01
N THR A 617 2.48 -4.83 -19.96
CA THR A 617 2.02 -3.45 -20.17
C THR A 617 0.77 -3.10 -19.34
N ASN A 618 0.50 -3.82 -18.26
CA ASN A 618 -0.63 -3.54 -17.39
C ASN A 618 -0.43 -2.25 -16.59
N ASP A 619 -1.53 -1.54 -16.38
CA ASP A 619 -1.57 -0.39 -15.47
C ASP A 619 -1.75 -0.88 -14.04
N ILE A 620 -0.72 -0.76 -13.21
CA ILE A 620 -0.75 -1.09 -11.78
C ILE A 620 -0.18 0.05 -10.94
N ILE A 621 -0.50 0.04 -9.65
CA ILE A 621 0.06 0.93 -8.64
C ILE A 621 0.19 0.16 -7.31
N GLY A 622 0.79 0.76 -6.28
CA GLY A 622 0.85 0.19 -4.94
C GLY A 622 -0.52 -0.35 -4.49
N GLY A 623 -0.54 -1.52 -3.84
CA GLY A 623 -1.75 -2.31 -3.54
C GLY A 623 -1.99 -3.45 -4.53
N ASN A 624 -1.51 -3.35 -5.78
CA ASN A 624 -1.48 -4.47 -6.71
C ASN A 624 -0.40 -5.52 -6.38
N SER A 625 0.46 -5.28 -5.42
CA SER A 625 1.39 -6.29 -4.91
C SER A 625 0.63 -7.55 -4.51
N GLY A 626 1.01 -8.73 -5.09
CA GLY A 626 0.31 -10.00 -4.91
C GLY A 626 -0.90 -10.22 -5.82
N SER A 627 -1.17 -9.31 -6.76
CA SER A 627 -2.23 -9.50 -7.75
C SER A 627 -1.90 -10.64 -8.72
N PRO A 628 -2.85 -11.54 -8.98
CA PRO A 628 -2.67 -12.58 -9.99
C PRO A 628 -2.54 -11.97 -11.39
N VAL A 629 -1.58 -12.50 -12.15
CA VAL A 629 -1.46 -12.27 -13.59
C VAL A 629 -2.09 -13.45 -14.31
N ILE A 630 -3.14 -13.19 -15.08
CA ILE A 630 -4.01 -14.20 -15.67
C ILE A 630 -3.88 -14.12 -17.19
N ASN A 631 -3.68 -15.26 -17.85
CA ASN A 631 -3.66 -15.33 -19.32
C ASN A 631 -5.07 -15.24 -19.94
N GLY A 632 -5.15 -15.19 -21.27
CA GLY A 632 -6.41 -15.14 -22.00
C GLY A 632 -7.34 -16.35 -21.77
N MET A 633 -6.83 -17.47 -21.23
CA MET A 633 -7.62 -18.65 -20.88
C MET A 633 -8.17 -18.63 -19.45
N GLY A 634 -7.79 -17.64 -18.63
CA GLY A 634 -8.20 -17.56 -17.24
C GLY A 634 -7.27 -18.29 -16.27
N ASP A 635 -6.10 -18.71 -16.71
CA ASP A 635 -5.14 -19.39 -15.85
C ASP A 635 -4.12 -18.42 -15.26
N LEU A 636 -3.72 -18.66 -14.03
CA LEU A 636 -2.68 -17.92 -13.32
C LEU A 636 -1.31 -18.27 -13.91
N ILE A 637 -0.58 -17.28 -14.40
CA ILE A 637 0.75 -17.40 -15.00
C ILE A 637 1.83 -16.62 -14.27
N GLY A 638 1.47 -15.79 -13.30
CA GLY A 638 2.42 -15.00 -12.53
C GLY A 638 1.76 -14.16 -11.44
N LEU A 639 2.60 -13.43 -10.73
CA LEU A 639 2.23 -12.63 -9.56
C LEU A 639 2.87 -11.24 -9.68
N ALA A 640 2.06 -10.19 -9.78
CA ALA A 640 2.56 -8.82 -9.85
C ALA A 640 3.19 -8.40 -8.52
N PHE A 641 4.36 -7.73 -8.55
CA PHE A 641 5.02 -7.29 -7.33
C PHE A 641 5.63 -5.89 -7.39
N ASP A 642 6.01 -5.40 -8.60
CA ASP A 642 6.67 -4.11 -8.77
C ASP A 642 6.33 -3.49 -10.14
N GLY A 643 6.82 -2.30 -10.40
CA GLY A 643 6.81 -1.59 -11.67
C GLY A 643 8.20 -1.08 -12.04
N ASN A 644 8.44 -0.80 -13.32
CA ASN A 644 9.66 -0.14 -13.73
C ASN A 644 9.62 1.39 -13.49
N GLY A 645 10.79 2.06 -13.57
CA GLY A 645 10.90 3.50 -13.34
C GLY A 645 10.03 4.37 -14.26
N ASP A 646 9.73 3.92 -15.49
CA ASP A 646 8.82 4.62 -16.39
C ASP A 646 7.35 4.61 -15.94
N GLY A 647 7.00 3.70 -15.02
CA GLY A 647 5.69 3.64 -14.36
C GLY A 647 5.56 4.59 -13.16
N ILE A 648 6.61 5.34 -12.79
CA ILE A 648 6.67 6.13 -11.56
C ILE A 648 5.62 7.26 -11.51
N LEU A 649 5.20 7.77 -12.66
CA LEU A 649 4.11 8.75 -12.78
C LEU A 649 2.71 8.11 -12.71
N GLY A 650 2.62 6.80 -12.47
CA GLY A 650 1.37 6.04 -12.42
C GLY A 650 0.32 6.59 -11.46
N LEU A 651 0.70 7.37 -10.47
CA LEU A 651 -0.24 8.11 -9.62
C LEU A 651 -1.09 9.09 -10.45
N TYR A 652 -0.48 9.81 -11.39
CA TYR A 652 -1.10 10.88 -12.18
C TYR A 652 -1.45 10.45 -13.60
N ALA A 653 -0.58 9.70 -14.27
CA ALA A 653 -0.76 9.27 -15.65
C ALA A 653 -0.13 7.89 -15.87
N PHE A 654 -0.75 7.09 -16.73
CA PHE A 654 -0.21 5.80 -17.15
C PHE A 654 0.49 5.94 -18.51
N ASN A 655 1.80 5.71 -18.51
CA ASN A 655 2.61 5.66 -19.74
C ASN A 655 2.51 4.27 -20.38
N ARG A 656 1.66 4.13 -21.41
CA ARG A 656 1.40 2.84 -22.08
C ARG A 656 2.62 2.30 -22.85
N ASP A 657 3.50 3.17 -23.29
CA ASP A 657 4.61 2.79 -24.16
C ASP A 657 5.76 2.18 -23.34
N ASN A 658 6.11 2.80 -22.22
CA ASN A 658 7.30 2.46 -21.45
C ASN A 658 7.02 1.91 -20.03
N ALA A 659 5.85 2.17 -19.44
CA ALA A 659 5.54 1.59 -18.14
C ALA A 659 5.34 0.07 -18.24
N ARG A 660 5.98 -0.66 -17.32
CA ARG A 660 5.86 -2.12 -17.20
C ARG A 660 5.55 -2.53 -15.78
N SER A 661 4.60 -3.44 -15.65
CA SER A 661 4.41 -4.22 -14.42
C SER A 661 5.43 -5.34 -14.39
N ILE A 662 6.11 -5.53 -13.26
CA ILE A 662 7.09 -6.60 -13.06
C ILE A 662 6.40 -7.70 -12.25
N CYS A 663 6.49 -8.94 -12.75
CA CYS A 663 5.74 -10.08 -12.23
C CYS A 663 6.69 -11.26 -11.95
N VAL A 664 6.47 -11.97 -10.84
CA VAL A 664 7.13 -13.26 -10.60
C VAL A 664 6.53 -14.31 -11.51
N ASP A 665 7.37 -15.05 -12.23
CA ASP A 665 6.92 -16.15 -13.09
C ASP A 665 6.37 -17.31 -12.25
N ILE A 666 5.20 -17.80 -12.58
CA ILE A 666 4.57 -18.89 -11.83
C ILE A 666 5.42 -20.17 -11.85
N ARG A 667 6.20 -20.39 -12.91
CA ARG A 667 7.09 -21.56 -13.02
C ARG A 667 8.20 -21.52 -11.98
N PHE A 668 8.73 -20.33 -11.64
CA PHE A 668 9.67 -20.14 -10.55
C PHE A 668 9.05 -20.48 -9.19
N ILE A 669 7.84 -20.02 -8.94
CA ILE A 669 7.07 -20.34 -7.73
C ILE A 669 6.84 -21.84 -7.60
N LEU A 670 6.42 -22.48 -8.69
CA LEU A 670 6.18 -23.93 -8.74
C LEU A 670 7.47 -24.72 -8.54
N LEU A 671 8.59 -24.31 -9.18
CA LEU A 671 9.89 -24.94 -8.98
C LEU A 671 10.29 -24.89 -7.51
N TYR A 672 10.28 -23.69 -6.92
CA TYR A 672 10.65 -23.51 -5.52
C TYR A 672 9.76 -24.34 -4.58
N THR A 673 8.46 -24.35 -4.81
CA THR A 673 7.51 -25.12 -3.99
C THR A 673 7.73 -26.62 -4.14
N LYS A 674 8.10 -27.09 -5.33
CA LYS A 674 8.34 -28.51 -5.62
C LYS A 674 9.62 -29.06 -5.00
N ILE A 675 10.66 -28.24 -4.82
CA ILE A 675 11.93 -28.67 -4.23
C ILE A 675 11.89 -28.75 -2.70
N GLN A 676 10.83 -28.24 -2.07
CA GLN A 676 10.66 -28.39 -0.63
C GLN A 676 10.50 -29.88 -0.28
N ARG A 677 11.07 -30.27 0.87
CA ARG A 677 11.14 -31.70 1.29
C ARG A 677 9.80 -32.41 1.35
N ASN A 678 8.72 -31.64 1.56
CA ASN A 678 7.36 -32.16 1.59
C ASN A 678 6.54 -31.51 0.47
N LEU A 679 6.06 -32.32 -0.47
CA LEU A 679 5.27 -31.89 -1.62
C LEU A 679 3.84 -31.48 -1.27
N ARG A 680 3.47 -31.39 0.02
CA ARG A 680 2.09 -31.11 0.47
C ARG A 680 1.51 -29.88 -0.21
N ILE A 681 2.19 -28.73 -0.10
CA ILE A 681 1.70 -27.47 -0.68
C ILE A 681 1.59 -27.60 -2.20
N PHE A 682 2.63 -28.13 -2.86
CA PHE A 682 2.62 -28.31 -4.30
C PHE A 682 1.45 -29.20 -4.77
N ASN A 683 1.11 -30.25 -4.01
CA ASN A 683 0.00 -31.15 -4.34
C ASN A 683 -1.39 -30.55 -4.07
N GLU A 684 -1.48 -29.57 -3.17
CA GLU A 684 -2.72 -28.84 -2.89
C GLU A 684 -3.02 -27.75 -3.93
N LEU A 685 -2.01 -27.27 -4.68
CA LEU A 685 -2.21 -26.25 -5.71
C LEU A 685 -3.05 -26.79 -6.87
N SER A 686 -3.94 -25.93 -7.38
CA SER A 686 -4.78 -26.24 -8.55
C SER A 686 -3.99 -26.06 -9.85
N ILE A 687 -3.05 -26.96 -10.13
CA ILE A 687 -2.20 -26.91 -11.31
C ILE A 687 -2.93 -27.55 -12.50
N TYR A 688 -3.08 -26.80 -13.60
CA TYR A 688 -3.62 -27.30 -14.86
C TYR A 688 -2.64 -28.33 -15.45
N ARG A 689 -3.07 -29.58 -15.51
CA ARG A 689 -2.33 -30.63 -16.21
C ARG A 689 -2.95 -30.80 -17.59
N LYS A 690 -2.20 -30.47 -18.65
CA LYS A 690 -2.59 -30.79 -20.02
C LYS A 690 -2.89 -32.29 -20.07
N SER A 691 -4.16 -32.68 -20.20
CA SER A 691 -4.49 -34.05 -20.59
C SER A 691 -3.89 -34.31 -21.98
N SER A 692 -3.25 -35.47 -22.17
CA SER A 692 -2.76 -35.97 -23.46
C SER A 692 -3.76 -35.67 -24.58
N PRO A 693 -3.36 -35.48 -25.87
CA PRO A 693 -4.20 -34.95 -26.96
C PRO A 693 -5.40 -35.81 -27.37
N THR A 694 -5.84 -36.77 -26.58
CA THR A 694 -7.00 -37.64 -26.82
C THR A 694 -8.03 -37.49 -25.72
N GLY A 695 -8.68 -36.33 -25.65
CA GLY A 695 -9.80 -36.16 -24.72
C GLY A 695 -10.39 -34.76 -24.79
N LYS A 696 -11.59 -34.65 -25.35
CA LYS A 696 -12.41 -33.43 -25.24
C LYS A 696 -12.53 -33.03 -23.78
N ALA A 697 -12.12 -31.85 -23.47
CA ALA A 697 -12.26 -31.26 -22.14
C ALA A 697 -13.75 -31.20 -21.76
N MET A 698 -14.19 -32.06 -20.85
CA MET A 698 -15.43 -31.82 -20.10
C MET A 698 -15.10 -30.79 -18.99
N ARG A 699 -15.55 -29.57 -19.21
CA ARG A 699 -15.74 -28.61 -18.13
C ARG A 699 -16.98 -29.07 -17.34
N LYS A 700 -16.80 -29.50 -16.11
CA LYS A 700 -17.83 -29.54 -15.08
C LYS A 700 -17.38 -28.74 -13.89
#